data_80580a3a950159dde3b55db57f9e00d4
#
_entry.id   80580a3a950159dde3b55db57f9e00d4
#
_cell.length_a   1.000
_cell.length_b   1.000
_cell.length_c   1.000
_cell.angle_alpha   90.00
_cell.angle_beta   90.00
_cell.angle_gamma   90.00
#
_symmetry.space_group_name_H-M   'P 1'
#
loop_
_entity.id
_entity.type
_entity.pdbx_description
1 polymer ?
#
loop_
_entity_poly.entity_id
_entity_poly.type
_entity_poly.pdbx_seq_one_letter_code
_entity_poly.pdbx_strand_id
1 'polypeptide(L)'
;MADKERPELSLDKGAEQGFCSFFKSLPQKPDTTIRIFERNGGDFYSVHAEDALYVAQNIYQTSAVIKYLGGEGARAVPSCTLSKLNAVAFLRDLLLSKLYRVEIWEIEGRSNWKIGKRASPGNLQAVEDLIFRDNDVSTSPVVLAVKLGTKNEQIYVGAAYADTTTQRKLGVTEFVDNDTLSNFESLLIQLSVKECVVSDEAGNYELKKLKAILERCDVVITECKKGDFNTKDIEQDVNRLLGEGVSVSTMPEFDLKLAMSCTAALIKYLGLMGDDTFHGQYIMEHHDLSRYMRLDAAAVKALNLMPSPQDGTRKNMSLYGLLNKCKTSQGSRLLSQWLKQPLMSLPDIVARQNLVEVFYQDTELRQSMQEDHLKNFPDLHRLAKKLQRGNSSSALQDVVRVYQVVIRLPGVKEALEVYDGKYKELFQEEFIQKLEHFIENLAPLQEMVETTIDLKAVEMHEFRIKPDYDPELQETRQKMEEVREQLQPEAERVAECLGLELDKKLKFERNSVHGYHLRLTRNDAGKIRDRKEYIELATQKAGVLFTTSTLRKLSQSFHELQGRYGTLQSNFVKDVVACVATYCGVLEALNQVVAQLDVLVSFAYVSIHAPTPYNRPTLSVKGQGNVILTKSRHPCLEMQDDVSFIANDVSLKRGESEFQIITGPNMGGKSTYIRQIGVVSLLAQCGCFVPCDEAELCIFDSVLARVGAGDSQLKGVSTFMAEMLETASILRSASLHSLIIIDELGRGTSTYDGFGLAWAISEHIATKIQAFTLFATHFHELTALSEQVPTVANLHVEAMADDKSITLMYKVKPGICDQSFGIHVAELAAFPEKVINLAKRKAAELEDFDTESAELRPPKYSKQEVDDGSKIVENFLRDFSRDASMANGEEEEMLKVVERLREKYQTEIHGNIYIRDMLVEL
;
A
#
# COMPACT_ATOMS: atom_id res chain seq x y z
N MET A 1 22.84 8.70 18.81
CA MET A 1 23.96 8.91 17.84
C MET A 1 23.87 10.33 17.31
N ALA A 2 24.11 11.28 18.18
CA ALA A 2 24.11 12.71 17.82
C ALA A 2 25.50 13.24 18.16
N ASP A 3 26.08 14.04 17.30
CA ASP A 3 27.33 14.80 17.46
C ASP A 3 28.53 14.38 16.59
N LYS A 4 28.30 13.83 15.42
CA LYS A 4 29.35 13.89 14.41
C LYS A 4 28.93 14.79 13.25
N GLU A 5 29.48 16.03 13.29
CA GLU A 5 29.59 16.98 12.18
C GLU A 5 28.27 17.43 11.54
N ARG A 6 27.50 18.19 12.31
CA ARG A 6 26.46 19.03 11.73
C ARG A 6 27.13 20.13 10.90
N PRO A 7 26.78 20.27 9.60
CA PRO A 7 27.36 21.32 8.76
C PRO A 7 26.97 22.70 9.30
N GLU A 8 27.93 23.58 9.34
CA GLU A 8 27.72 24.92 9.84
C GLU A 8 27.37 25.87 8.69
N LEU A 9 26.23 26.58 8.80
CA LEU A 9 25.86 27.64 7.86
C LEU A 9 26.65 28.87 8.19
N SER A 10 27.72 29.12 7.44
CA SER A 10 28.56 30.34 7.51
C SER A 10 28.29 31.20 6.28
N LEU A 11 27.62 32.33 6.46
CA LEU A 11 27.36 33.33 5.45
C LEU A 11 28.08 34.64 5.87
N ASP A 12 28.66 35.36 4.92
CA ASP A 12 29.09 36.72 5.19
C ASP A 12 27.85 37.63 5.38
N LYS A 13 28.06 38.79 6.04
CA LYS A 13 26.94 39.70 6.38
C LYS A 13 26.13 40.16 5.17
N GLY A 14 26.77 40.31 3.99
CA GLY A 14 26.09 40.71 2.76
C GLY A 14 25.23 39.57 2.18
N ALA A 15 25.77 38.38 2.12
CA ALA A 15 25.05 37.17 1.67
C ALA A 15 23.89 36.82 2.62
N GLU A 16 24.08 37.00 3.92
CA GLU A 16 23.03 36.78 4.92
C GLU A 16 21.86 37.75 4.74
N GLN A 17 22.13 39.05 4.60
CA GLN A 17 21.09 40.06 4.36
C GLN A 17 20.36 39.85 3.03
N GLY A 18 21.10 39.51 1.96
CA GLY A 18 20.54 39.18 0.67
C GLY A 18 19.62 37.98 0.72
N PHE A 19 20.04 36.90 1.36
CA PHE A 19 19.24 35.71 1.55
C PHE A 19 17.98 35.97 2.37
N CYS A 20 18.08 36.69 3.50
CA CYS A 20 16.91 37.02 4.33
C CYS A 20 15.89 37.89 3.58
N SER A 21 16.34 38.82 2.75
CA SER A 21 15.46 39.67 1.91
C SER A 21 14.75 38.83 0.84
N PHE A 22 15.49 37.95 0.18
CA PHE A 22 14.92 36.98 -0.77
C PHE A 22 13.90 36.05 -0.10
N PHE A 23 14.26 35.44 1.01
CA PHE A 23 13.37 34.48 1.72
C PHE A 23 12.05 35.14 2.12
N LYS A 24 12.06 36.38 2.59
CA LYS A 24 10.87 37.14 2.96
C LYS A 24 10.01 37.56 1.75
N SER A 25 10.58 37.63 0.56
CA SER A 25 9.83 37.92 -0.68
C SER A 25 9.13 36.72 -1.26
N LEU A 26 9.38 35.52 -0.74
CA LEU A 26 8.74 34.30 -1.22
C LEU A 26 7.22 34.31 -0.95
N PRO A 27 6.41 33.80 -1.88
CA PRO A 27 4.97 33.69 -1.68
C PRO A 27 4.63 32.79 -0.48
N GLN A 28 3.49 33.03 0.14
CA GLN A 28 2.97 32.12 1.18
C GLN A 28 2.84 30.72 0.61
N LYS A 29 3.16 29.72 1.42
CA LYS A 29 3.06 28.30 1.08
C LYS A 29 1.97 27.64 1.92
N PRO A 30 1.36 26.55 1.45
CA PRO A 30 0.50 25.69 2.28
C PRO A 30 1.29 25.10 3.46
N ASP A 31 0.63 24.88 4.59
CA ASP A 31 1.24 24.33 5.81
C ASP A 31 1.85 22.93 5.58
N THR A 32 1.31 22.19 4.61
CA THR A 32 1.79 20.88 4.19
C THR A 32 2.95 20.90 3.19
N THR A 33 3.55 22.07 2.95
CA THR A 33 4.72 22.23 2.05
C THR A 33 5.95 22.64 2.83
N ILE A 34 7.05 21.92 2.66
CA ILE A 34 8.36 22.22 3.29
C ILE A 34 9.33 22.75 2.22
N ARG A 35 10.03 23.83 2.51
CA ARG A 35 11.06 24.41 1.66
C ARG A 35 12.45 24.07 2.17
N ILE A 36 13.24 23.43 1.34
CA ILE A 36 14.60 22.99 1.65
C ILE A 36 15.56 23.71 0.68
N PHE A 37 16.65 24.26 1.19
CA PHE A 37 17.62 25.01 0.40
C PHE A 37 18.92 24.21 0.32
N GLU A 38 19.33 23.88 -0.90
CA GLU A 38 20.57 23.17 -1.18
C GLU A 38 21.77 24.12 -1.01
N ARG A 39 22.82 23.62 -0.36
CA ARG A 39 24.04 24.38 -0.08
C ARG A 39 25.24 23.65 -0.63
N ASN A 40 26.22 24.42 -1.15
CA ASN A 40 27.49 23.93 -1.66
C ASN A 40 27.37 22.77 -2.67
N GLY A 41 26.38 22.85 -3.60
CA GLY A 41 26.19 21.81 -4.60
C GLY A 41 25.69 20.46 -4.03
N GLY A 42 24.92 20.49 -2.94
CA GLY A 42 24.32 19.30 -2.33
C GLY A 42 25.14 18.63 -1.23
N ASP A 43 26.18 19.32 -0.70
CA ASP A 43 26.91 18.81 0.45
C ASP A 43 26.07 18.80 1.72
N PHE A 44 25.23 19.82 1.89
CA PHE A 44 24.27 19.91 2.98
C PHE A 44 23.05 20.76 2.59
N TYR A 45 22.05 20.80 3.43
CA TYR A 45 20.79 21.48 3.21
C TYR A 45 20.47 22.42 4.38
N SER A 46 19.66 23.45 4.13
CA SER A 46 19.16 24.34 5.19
C SER A 46 17.66 24.54 5.06
N VAL A 47 17.00 24.72 6.20
CA VAL A 47 15.58 25.01 6.33
C VAL A 47 15.39 26.26 7.17
N HIS A 48 14.33 27.05 6.93
CA HIS A 48 14.17 28.37 7.48
C HIS A 48 12.75 28.63 7.98
N ALA A 49 12.60 29.58 8.89
CA ALA A 49 11.35 30.00 9.53
C ALA A 49 10.61 28.82 10.19
N GLU A 50 9.35 28.62 9.90
CA GLU A 50 8.52 27.53 10.46
C GLU A 50 9.08 26.14 10.15
N ASP A 51 9.66 25.95 8.95
CA ASP A 51 10.29 24.69 8.56
C ASP A 51 11.50 24.36 9.43
N ALA A 52 12.26 25.38 9.88
CA ALA A 52 13.38 25.18 10.80
C ALA A 52 12.91 24.78 12.19
N LEU A 53 11.80 25.35 12.68
CA LEU A 53 11.18 24.96 13.94
C LEU A 53 10.66 23.51 13.88
N TYR A 54 10.00 23.15 12.77
CA TYR A 54 9.52 21.80 12.53
C TYR A 54 10.66 20.76 12.55
N VAL A 55 11.78 21.04 11.87
CA VAL A 55 12.97 20.18 11.85
C VAL A 55 13.62 20.08 13.23
N ALA A 56 13.73 21.19 13.96
CA ALA A 56 14.29 21.21 15.30
C ALA A 56 13.48 20.32 16.26
N GLN A 57 12.16 20.38 16.18
CA GLN A 57 11.26 19.63 17.04
C GLN A 57 11.18 18.14 16.66
N ASN A 58 11.03 17.82 15.37
CA ASN A 58 10.72 16.45 14.92
C ASN A 58 11.97 15.61 14.61
N ILE A 59 13.09 16.22 14.20
CA ILE A 59 14.33 15.50 13.87
C ILE A 59 15.34 15.56 15.01
N TYR A 60 15.62 16.78 15.48
CA TYR A 60 16.66 16.98 16.49
C TYR A 60 16.14 16.94 17.93
N GLN A 61 14.82 17.06 18.13
CA GLN A 61 14.16 17.10 19.44
C GLN A 61 14.76 18.14 20.40
N THR A 62 15.36 19.21 19.85
CA THR A 62 15.97 20.29 20.62
C THR A 62 15.95 21.58 19.81
N SER A 63 15.70 22.70 20.51
CA SER A 63 15.78 24.05 19.93
C SER A 63 17.22 24.61 19.82
N ALA A 64 18.21 23.98 20.48
CA ALA A 64 19.62 24.40 20.43
C ALA A 64 20.25 24.36 19.01
N VAL A 65 19.60 23.68 18.09
CA VAL A 65 20.02 23.56 16.68
C VAL A 65 19.67 24.78 15.84
N ILE A 66 18.80 25.67 16.31
CA ILE A 66 18.32 26.84 15.58
C ILE A 66 19.34 27.97 15.68
N LYS A 67 19.77 28.47 14.52
CA LYS A 67 20.51 29.72 14.37
C LYS A 67 19.59 30.81 13.80
N TYR A 68 19.73 32.01 14.23
CA TYR A 68 18.93 33.14 13.76
C TYR A 68 19.74 33.96 12.76
N LEU A 69 19.25 34.10 11.52
CA LEU A 69 19.86 34.90 10.46
C LEU A 69 19.18 36.27 10.39
N GLY A 70 19.96 37.29 10.03
CA GLY A 70 19.45 38.64 9.77
C GLY A 70 19.27 39.53 11.00
N GLY A 71 19.90 39.17 12.14
CA GLY A 71 19.91 39.99 13.37
C GLY A 71 19.04 39.43 14.50
N GLU A 72 18.72 40.26 15.52
CA GLU A 72 17.91 39.84 16.69
C GLU A 72 16.47 40.36 16.60
N GLY A 73 15.55 39.66 17.24
CA GLY A 73 14.13 40.01 17.39
C GLY A 73 13.25 39.61 16.21
N ALA A 74 12.11 40.29 16.00
CA ALA A 74 11.08 39.94 15.01
C ALA A 74 11.53 39.93 13.54
N ARG A 75 12.71 40.41 13.24
CA ARG A 75 13.32 40.41 11.90
C ARG A 75 14.22 39.20 11.64
N ALA A 76 14.57 38.45 12.66
CA ALA A 76 15.45 37.30 12.57
C ALA A 76 14.70 36.11 11.91
N VAL A 77 15.41 35.37 11.09
CA VAL A 77 14.89 34.17 10.42
C VAL A 77 15.47 32.92 11.12
N PRO A 78 14.68 32.17 11.90
CA PRO A 78 15.15 30.92 12.45
C PRO A 78 15.63 30.00 11.34
N SER A 79 16.77 29.35 11.50
CA SER A 79 17.41 28.55 10.46
C SER A 79 18.05 27.30 11.07
N CYS A 80 17.92 26.16 10.41
CA CYS A 80 18.50 24.90 10.81
C CYS A 80 19.20 24.25 9.62
N THR A 81 20.31 23.54 9.86
CA THR A 81 21.04 22.83 8.83
C THR A 81 20.83 21.31 8.96
N LEU A 82 20.79 20.63 7.83
CA LEU A 82 20.65 19.19 7.69
C LEU A 82 21.85 18.64 6.94
N SER A 83 22.51 17.63 7.47
CA SER A 83 23.48 16.84 6.71
C SER A 83 22.76 16.11 5.55
N LYS A 84 23.48 15.72 4.53
CA LYS A 84 22.92 15.00 3.38
C LYS A 84 22.12 13.74 3.80
N LEU A 85 22.64 12.97 4.76
CA LEU A 85 21.97 11.78 5.29
C LEU A 85 20.65 12.14 5.99
N ASN A 86 20.68 13.16 6.87
CA ASN A 86 19.47 13.59 7.58
C ASN A 86 18.44 14.22 6.64
N ALA A 87 18.88 14.94 5.60
CA ALA A 87 18.00 15.50 4.59
C ALA A 87 17.30 14.39 3.79
N VAL A 88 18.00 13.33 3.38
CA VAL A 88 17.41 12.19 2.70
C VAL A 88 16.39 11.45 3.59
N ALA A 89 16.73 11.19 4.85
CA ALA A 89 15.82 10.58 5.81
C ALA A 89 14.57 11.45 6.03
N PHE A 90 14.76 12.77 6.14
CA PHE A 90 13.68 13.73 6.28
C PHE A 90 12.78 13.80 5.05
N LEU A 91 13.35 13.82 3.83
CA LEU A 91 12.59 13.76 2.58
C LEU A 91 11.73 12.49 2.51
N ARG A 92 12.26 11.35 2.92
CA ARG A 92 11.51 10.10 2.99
C ARG A 92 10.32 10.20 3.95
N ASP A 93 10.55 10.68 5.15
CA ASP A 93 9.49 10.84 6.15
C ASP A 93 8.41 11.81 5.69
N LEU A 94 8.79 12.96 5.14
CA LEU A 94 7.84 13.96 4.63
C LEU A 94 6.97 13.40 3.49
N LEU A 95 7.58 12.80 2.48
CA LEU A 95 6.90 12.40 1.26
C LEU A 95 6.15 11.08 1.39
N LEU A 96 6.67 10.12 2.15
CA LEU A 96 6.12 8.76 2.22
C LEU A 96 5.25 8.53 3.47
N SER A 97 5.58 9.18 4.60
CA SER A 97 4.86 8.96 5.88
C SER A 97 3.92 10.11 6.22
N LYS A 98 4.38 11.34 6.09
CA LYS A 98 3.61 12.55 6.47
C LYS A 98 2.75 13.11 5.35
N LEU A 99 2.97 12.65 4.11
CA LEU A 99 2.29 13.10 2.90
C LEU A 99 2.42 14.62 2.65
N TYR A 100 3.60 15.19 2.93
CA TYR A 100 3.91 16.60 2.70
C TYR A 100 4.52 16.81 1.31
N ARG A 101 4.36 18.00 0.76
CA ARG A 101 5.06 18.46 -0.45
C ARG A 101 6.40 19.05 -0.08
N VAL A 102 7.36 18.97 -1.00
CA VAL A 102 8.70 19.51 -0.81
C VAL A 102 9.13 20.34 -2.01
N GLU A 103 9.67 21.53 -1.74
CA GLU A 103 10.36 22.35 -2.72
C GLU A 103 11.84 22.40 -2.36
N ILE A 104 12.72 21.91 -3.25
CA ILE A 104 14.17 22.03 -3.10
C ILE A 104 14.62 23.22 -3.94
N TRP A 105 15.18 24.21 -3.28
CA TRP A 105 15.69 25.42 -3.87
C TRP A 105 17.19 25.31 -4.10
N GLU A 106 17.64 25.64 -5.30
CA GLU A 106 19.03 25.57 -5.76
C GLU A 106 19.53 26.97 -6.14
N ILE A 107 20.85 27.20 -6.07
CA ILE A 107 21.46 28.46 -6.46
C ILE A 107 21.81 28.42 -7.94
N GLU A 108 21.28 29.37 -8.71
CA GLU A 108 21.67 29.63 -10.09
C GLU A 108 22.64 30.80 -10.16
N GLY A 109 23.89 30.55 -10.57
CA GLY A 109 24.93 31.57 -10.59
C GLY A 109 25.42 31.93 -9.19
N ARG A 110 25.58 33.28 -8.89
CA ARG A 110 26.18 33.72 -7.62
C ARG A 110 25.21 33.97 -6.48
N SER A 111 23.94 34.27 -6.75
CA SER A 111 22.98 34.67 -5.70
C SER A 111 21.50 34.45 -6.02
N ASN A 112 21.15 33.95 -7.21
CA ASN A 112 19.75 33.71 -7.58
C ASN A 112 19.30 32.36 -7.10
N TRP A 113 18.22 32.32 -6.33
CA TRP A 113 17.56 31.10 -5.89
C TRP A 113 16.40 30.75 -6.80
N LYS A 114 16.36 29.53 -7.30
CA LYS A 114 15.23 28.98 -8.03
C LYS A 114 14.82 27.64 -7.45
N ILE A 115 13.58 27.25 -7.73
CA ILE A 115 13.13 25.90 -7.41
C ILE A 115 13.79 24.95 -8.41
N GLY A 116 14.74 24.14 -7.93
CA GLY A 116 15.42 23.13 -8.73
C GLY A 116 14.57 21.86 -8.83
N LYS A 117 13.94 21.45 -7.71
CA LYS A 117 13.15 20.22 -7.65
C LYS A 117 11.87 20.45 -6.87
N ARG A 118 10.77 19.93 -7.38
CA ARG A 118 9.49 19.82 -6.67
C ARG A 118 9.13 18.35 -6.53
N ALA A 119 8.68 17.97 -5.34
CA ALA A 119 8.21 16.62 -5.06
C ALA A 119 6.93 16.66 -4.25
N SER A 120 6.05 15.72 -4.52
CA SER A 120 4.82 15.47 -3.78
C SER A 120 4.66 13.96 -3.53
N PRO A 121 3.79 13.53 -2.62
CA PRO A 121 3.56 12.11 -2.36
C PRO A 121 3.19 11.28 -3.60
N GLY A 122 2.53 11.90 -4.59
CA GLY A 122 2.20 11.27 -5.86
C GLY A 122 3.29 11.42 -6.94
N ASN A 123 4.11 12.47 -6.85
CA ASN A 123 5.16 12.74 -7.83
C ASN A 123 6.53 12.86 -7.16
N LEU A 124 7.24 11.73 -7.10
CA LEU A 124 8.58 11.62 -6.51
C LEU A 124 9.71 11.78 -7.53
N GLN A 125 9.38 11.96 -8.81
CA GLN A 125 10.31 11.88 -9.94
C GLN A 125 11.56 12.75 -9.77
N ALA A 126 11.40 13.99 -9.31
CA ALA A 126 12.51 14.94 -9.17
C ALA A 126 13.50 14.57 -8.04
N VAL A 127 13.08 13.77 -7.07
CA VAL A 127 13.86 13.42 -5.87
C VAL A 127 14.10 11.90 -5.73
N GLU A 128 13.68 11.13 -6.69
CA GLU A 128 13.74 9.67 -6.67
C GLU A 128 15.16 9.14 -6.42
N ASP A 129 16.15 9.71 -7.11
CA ASP A 129 17.57 9.34 -6.95
C ASP A 129 18.14 9.69 -5.56
N LEU A 130 17.53 10.66 -4.86
CA LEU A 130 17.91 11.01 -3.50
C LEU A 130 17.28 10.06 -2.49
N ILE A 131 15.99 9.75 -2.67
CA ILE A 131 15.19 9.00 -1.69
C ILE A 131 15.49 7.50 -1.75
N PHE A 132 15.75 6.93 -2.93
CA PHE A 132 15.77 5.48 -3.15
C PHE A 132 17.15 4.90 -3.45
N ARG A 133 18.22 5.47 -2.93
CA ARG A 133 19.59 4.94 -3.10
C ARG A 133 19.78 3.53 -2.57
N ASP A 134 19.10 3.17 -1.48
CA ASP A 134 19.16 1.86 -0.85
C ASP A 134 17.73 1.30 -0.74
N ASN A 135 17.54 0.12 -1.32
CA ASN A 135 16.36 -0.72 -1.33
C ASN A 135 15.27 -0.39 -0.30
N ASP A 136 14.04 -0.39 -0.71
CA ASP A 136 12.78 -0.44 0.03
C ASP A 136 11.83 0.73 -0.19
N VAL A 137 11.16 0.69 -1.34
CA VAL A 137 9.81 1.24 -1.38
C VAL A 137 8.87 0.22 -2.02
N SER A 138 8.01 -0.29 -1.19
CA SER A 138 6.99 -1.27 -1.53
C SER A 138 5.82 -0.69 -2.33
N THR A 139 5.79 0.62 -2.59
CA THR A 139 4.67 1.27 -3.27
C THR A 139 5.14 2.21 -4.36
N SER A 140 4.54 2.10 -5.54
CA SER A 140 4.64 3.11 -6.59
C SER A 140 3.56 4.16 -6.38
N PRO A 141 3.90 5.41 -6.14
CA PRO A 141 2.90 6.45 -6.00
C PRO A 141 2.25 6.75 -7.34
N VAL A 142 0.92 6.76 -7.35
CA VAL A 142 0.10 7.10 -8.52
C VAL A 142 -0.50 8.48 -8.31
N VAL A 143 -0.44 9.32 -9.35
CA VAL A 143 -1.19 10.58 -9.44
C VAL A 143 -2.44 10.33 -10.26
N LEU A 144 -3.58 10.76 -9.75
CA LEU A 144 -4.87 10.66 -10.41
C LEU A 144 -5.41 12.08 -10.67
N ALA A 145 -6.02 12.31 -11.82
CA ALA A 145 -6.88 13.46 -12.06
C ALA A 145 -8.33 13.00 -12.16
N VAL A 146 -9.25 13.75 -11.59
CA VAL A 146 -10.68 13.39 -11.57
C VAL A 146 -11.56 14.55 -11.96
N LYS A 147 -12.63 14.25 -12.70
CA LYS A 147 -13.70 15.18 -13.06
C LYS A 147 -15.03 14.51 -12.94
N LEU A 148 -15.97 15.20 -12.29
CA LEU A 148 -17.35 14.75 -12.19
C LEU A 148 -18.19 15.35 -13.33
N GLY A 149 -19.14 14.57 -13.83
CA GLY A 149 -20.15 14.99 -14.77
C GLY A 149 -21.52 14.47 -14.34
N THR A 150 -22.57 15.17 -14.67
CA THR A 150 -23.96 14.72 -14.42
C THR A 150 -24.67 14.56 -15.75
N LYS A 151 -25.29 13.40 -15.97
CA LYS A 151 -26.08 13.11 -17.15
C LYS A 151 -27.28 12.26 -16.74
N ASN A 152 -28.51 12.69 -17.06
CA ASN A 152 -29.74 11.97 -16.71
C ASN A 152 -29.85 11.67 -15.20
N GLU A 153 -29.53 12.63 -14.33
CA GLU A 153 -29.50 12.49 -12.87
C GLU A 153 -28.49 11.47 -12.31
N GLN A 154 -27.67 10.88 -13.16
CA GLN A 154 -26.58 9.99 -12.73
C GLN A 154 -25.27 10.74 -12.67
N ILE A 155 -24.46 10.41 -11.67
CA ILE A 155 -23.10 10.92 -11.50
C ILE A 155 -22.16 10.07 -12.33
N TYR A 156 -21.44 10.72 -13.26
CA TYR A 156 -20.37 10.11 -14.03
C TYR A 156 -19.03 10.58 -13.47
N VAL A 157 -18.14 9.66 -13.23
CA VAL A 157 -16.76 9.92 -12.81
C VAL A 157 -15.85 9.62 -13.98
N GLY A 158 -15.17 10.65 -14.50
CA GLY A 158 -14.05 10.49 -15.40
C GLY A 158 -12.76 10.62 -14.63
N ALA A 159 -11.85 9.68 -14.78
CA ALA A 159 -10.56 9.69 -14.11
C ALA A 159 -9.45 9.28 -15.07
N ALA A 160 -8.29 9.91 -14.90
CA ALA A 160 -7.05 9.51 -15.53
C ALA A 160 -5.96 9.42 -14.48
N TYR A 161 -5.08 8.44 -14.58
CA TYR A 161 -3.96 8.29 -13.67
C TYR A 161 -2.65 8.06 -14.42
N ALA A 162 -1.57 8.49 -13.80
CA ALA A 162 -0.24 8.20 -14.28
C ALA A 162 0.57 7.51 -13.19
N ASP A 163 1.16 6.39 -13.56
CA ASP A 163 2.27 5.82 -12.82
C ASP A 163 3.57 6.38 -13.41
N THR A 164 4.09 7.40 -12.78
CA THR A 164 5.34 8.06 -13.21
C THR A 164 6.58 7.30 -12.79
N THR A 165 6.42 6.33 -11.88
CA THR A 165 7.55 5.65 -11.25
C THR A 165 7.82 4.27 -11.81
N THR A 166 6.78 3.48 -12.17
CA THR A 166 6.98 2.06 -12.48
C THR A 166 6.72 1.66 -13.93
N GLN A 167 5.70 2.14 -14.59
CA GLN A 167 5.32 1.59 -15.90
C GLN A 167 5.12 2.63 -17.00
N ARG A 168 5.25 3.94 -16.69
CA ARG A 168 4.89 5.03 -17.63
C ARG A 168 3.53 4.80 -18.29
N LYS A 169 2.57 4.33 -17.49
CA LYS A 169 1.20 4.10 -17.93
C LYS A 169 0.36 5.35 -17.72
N LEU A 170 -0.41 5.68 -18.73
CA LEU A 170 -1.54 6.59 -18.66
C LEU A 170 -2.79 5.74 -18.65
N GLY A 171 -3.35 5.51 -17.47
CA GLY A 171 -4.60 4.78 -17.36
C GLY A 171 -5.79 5.74 -17.39
N VAL A 172 -6.84 5.34 -18.06
CA VAL A 172 -8.08 6.13 -18.17
C VAL A 172 -9.28 5.27 -17.83
N THR A 173 -10.28 5.88 -17.19
CA THR A 173 -11.55 5.19 -16.90
C THR A 173 -12.69 6.20 -16.80
N GLU A 174 -13.88 5.79 -17.19
CA GLU A 174 -15.11 6.56 -17.03
C GLU A 174 -16.23 5.60 -16.64
N PHE A 175 -16.93 5.89 -15.55
CA PHE A 175 -17.97 5.01 -15.01
C PHE A 175 -19.07 5.81 -14.31
N VAL A 176 -20.23 5.18 -14.17
CA VAL A 176 -21.33 5.69 -13.36
C VAL A 176 -21.08 5.37 -11.91
N ASP A 177 -21.31 6.35 -11.04
CA ASP A 177 -21.18 6.17 -9.60
C ASP A 177 -22.48 6.55 -8.86
N ASN A 178 -22.56 6.12 -7.62
CA ASN A 178 -23.67 6.47 -6.73
C ASN A 178 -23.38 7.80 -5.98
N ASP A 179 -24.38 8.27 -5.21
CA ASP A 179 -24.29 9.52 -4.44
C ASP A 179 -23.18 9.52 -3.39
N THR A 180 -22.67 8.35 -2.99
CA THR A 180 -21.58 8.19 -2.03
C THR A 180 -20.21 8.04 -2.70
N LEU A 181 -20.15 8.01 -4.04
CA LEU A 181 -18.94 7.82 -4.85
C LEU A 181 -18.13 6.57 -4.43
N SER A 182 -18.81 5.46 -4.19
CA SER A 182 -18.18 4.22 -3.69
C SER A 182 -17.28 3.53 -4.72
N ASN A 183 -17.59 3.63 -6.01
CA ASN A 183 -16.75 3.12 -7.09
C ASN A 183 -15.47 3.95 -7.20
N PHE A 184 -15.57 5.27 -7.02
CA PHE A 184 -14.41 6.16 -6.99
C PHE A 184 -13.50 5.84 -5.79
N GLU A 185 -14.06 5.60 -4.59
CA GLU A 185 -13.27 5.16 -3.44
C GLU A 185 -12.52 3.85 -3.73
N SER A 186 -13.18 2.88 -4.33
CA SER A 186 -12.55 1.62 -4.74
C SER A 186 -11.43 1.84 -5.76
N LEU A 187 -11.60 2.76 -6.72
CA LEU A 187 -10.55 3.13 -7.68
C LEU A 187 -9.29 3.67 -6.98
N LEU A 188 -9.47 4.55 -5.99
CA LEU A 188 -8.34 5.11 -5.22
C LEU A 188 -7.53 4.02 -4.52
N ILE A 189 -8.22 3.02 -3.97
CA ILE A 189 -7.61 1.90 -3.26
C ILE A 189 -6.90 0.96 -4.24
N GLN A 190 -7.59 0.54 -5.31
CA GLN A 190 -7.05 -0.36 -6.33
C GLN A 190 -5.76 0.18 -6.96
N LEU A 191 -5.73 1.47 -7.26
CA LEU A 191 -4.58 2.15 -7.87
C LEU A 191 -3.54 2.63 -6.85
N SER A 192 -3.83 2.55 -5.54
CA SER A 192 -2.94 3.09 -4.50
C SER A 192 -2.63 4.57 -4.68
N VAL A 193 -3.63 5.35 -5.07
CA VAL A 193 -3.50 6.79 -5.34
C VAL A 193 -2.96 7.51 -4.12
N LYS A 194 -1.94 8.36 -4.30
CA LYS A 194 -1.34 9.19 -3.26
C LYS A 194 -1.62 10.68 -3.43
N GLU A 195 -1.93 11.08 -4.64
CA GLU A 195 -2.26 12.46 -4.96
C GLU A 195 -3.35 12.53 -6.03
N CYS A 196 -4.32 13.40 -5.83
CA CYS A 196 -5.43 13.60 -6.75
C CYS A 196 -5.53 15.07 -7.19
N VAL A 197 -5.52 15.27 -8.51
CA VAL A 197 -5.69 16.57 -9.15
C VAL A 197 -7.19 16.80 -9.38
N VAL A 198 -7.70 17.91 -8.84
CA VAL A 198 -9.10 18.31 -8.95
C VAL A 198 -9.22 19.72 -9.54
N SER A 199 -10.35 20.01 -10.19
CA SER A 199 -10.61 21.36 -10.69
C SER A 199 -10.96 22.31 -9.54
N ASP A 200 -10.40 23.52 -9.57
CA ASP A 200 -10.75 24.60 -8.61
C ASP A 200 -12.10 25.21 -9.00
N GLU A 201 -13.19 24.57 -8.60
CA GLU A 201 -14.57 25.04 -8.75
C GLU A 201 -15.16 25.36 -7.38
N ALA A 202 -15.00 26.58 -6.92
CA ALA A 202 -15.56 27.04 -5.65
C ALA A 202 -17.10 26.91 -5.63
N GLY A 203 -17.63 26.18 -4.62
CA GLY A 203 -19.06 26.11 -4.34
C GLY A 203 -19.78 24.88 -4.88
N ASN A 204 -19.14 23.97 -5.59
CA ASN A 204 -19.76 22.74 -6.04
C ASN A 204 -19.91 21.74 -4.87
N TYR A 205 -21.17 21.34 -4.57
CA TYR A 205 -21.47 20.39 -3.48
C TYR A 205 -20.86 19.00 -3.73
N GLU A 206 -20.88 18.53 -4.96
CA GLU A 206 -20.32 17.23 -5.34
C GLU A 206 -18.78 17.21 -5.16
N LEU A 207 -18.12 18.33 -5.43
CA LEU A 207 -16.68 18.47 -5.20
C LEU A 207 -16.33 18.41 -3.71
N LYS A 208 -17.20 18.88 -2.81
CA LYS A 208 -16.99 18.73 -1.37
C LYS A 208 -17.07 17.28 -0.92
N LYS A 209 -18.01 16.51 -1.46
CA LYS A 209 -18.12 15.06 -1.20
C LYS A 209 -16.86 14.33 -1.68
N LEU A 210 -16.43 14.64 -2.91
CA LEU A 210 -15.21 14.06 -3.49
C LEU A 210 -13.97 14.35 -2.64
N LYS A 211 -13.80 15.59 -2.16
CA LYS A 211 -12.69 15.95 -1.27
C LYS A 211 -12.75 15.19 0.05
N ALA A 212 -13.93 15.00 0.63
CA ALA A 212 -14.09 14.22 1.87
C ALA A 212 -13.67 12.73 1.70
N ILE A 213 -13.92 12.14 0.53
CA ILE A 213 -13.46 10.77 0.23
C ILE A 213 -11.95 10.73 0.07
N LEU A 214 -11.37 11.69 -0.64
CA LEU A 214 -9.90 11.78 -0.80
C LEU A 214 -9.21 11.92 0.56
N GLU A 215 -9.75 12.73 1.47
CA GLU A 215 -9.24 12.87 2.84
C GLU A 215 -9.39 11.58 3.66
N ARG A 216 -10.50 10.85 3.49
CA ARG A 216 -10.73 9.55 4.15
C ARG A 216 -9.74 8.48 3.68
N CYS A 217 -9.36 8.53 2.40
CA CYS A 217 -8.39 7.62 1.79
C CYS A 217 -6.93 8.06 1.97
N ASP A 218 -6.65 9.14 2.73
CA ASP A 218 -5.33 9.72 2.93
C ASP A 218 -4.64 10.09 1.59
N VAL A 219 -5.41 10.67 0.66
CA VAL A 219 -4.94 11.14 -0.66
C VAL A 219 -4.73 12.66 -0.63
N VAL A 220 -3.57 13.11 -1.06
CA VAL A 220 -3.25 14.55 -1.15
C VAL A 220 -4.03 15.21 -2.27
N ILE A 221 -4.73 16.30 -1.97
CA ILE A 221 -5.54 17.05 -2.94
C ILE A 221 -4.72 18.16 -3.56
N THR A 222 -4.67 18.19 -4.89
CA THR A 222 -4.04 19.26 -5.68
C THR A 222 -5.08 19.96 -6.52
N GLU A 223 -5.31 21.24 -6.26
CA GLU A 223 -6.25 22.04 -7.03
C GLU A 223 -5.57 22.64 -8.26
N CYS A 224 -6.17 22.44 -9.43
CA CYS A 224 -5.74 23.00 -10.70
C CYS A 224 -6.83 23.85 -11.32
N LYS A 225 -6.42 24.79 -12.19
CA LYS A 225 -7.38 25.67 -12.87
C LYS A 225 -8.30 24.89 -13.79
N LYS A 226 -9.56 25.30 -13.89
CA LYS A 226 -10.55 24.70 -14.82
C LYS A 226 -10.04 24.60 -16.26
N GLY A 227 -9.24 25.57 -16.70
CA GLY A 227 -8.64 25.59 -18.04
C GLY A 227 -7.61 24.49 -18.28
N ASP A 228 -7.08 23.86 -17.23
CA ASP A 228 -6.12 22.77 -17.34
C ASP A 228 -6.79 21.45 -17.77
N PHE A 229 -8.10 21.33 -17.59
CA PHE A 229 -8.94 20.21 -18.03
C PHE A 229 -9.47 20.37 -19.48
N ASN A 230 -8.88 21.26 -20.27
CA ASN A 230 -9.30 21.49 -21.64
C ASN A 230 -8.67 20.43 -22.57
N THR A 231 -9.49 19.83 -23.43
CA THR A 231 -9.13 18.73 -24.32
C THR A 231 -8.71 19.19 -25.73
N LYS A 232 -8.51 20.49 -25.96
CA LYS A 232 -8.27 21.02 -27.31
C LYS A 232 -7.07 20.41 -28.01
N ASP A 233 -5.98 20.17 -27.25
CA ASP A 233 -4.71 19.72 -27.80
C ASP A 233 -4.38 18.27 -27.37
N ILE A 234 -5.33 17.57 -26.69
CA ILE A 234 -5.09 16.28 -26.04
C ILE A 234 -4.68 15.18 -27.04
N GLU A 235 -5.25 15.13 -28.21
CA GLU A 235 -4.92 14.13 -29.24
C GLU A 235 -3.45 14.27 -29.69
N GLN A 236 -3.00 15.52 -29.87
CA GLN A 236 -1.62 15.81 -30.25
C GLN A 236 -0.64 15.49 -29.11
N ASP A 237 -1.01 15.83 -27.86
CA ASP A 237 -0.17 15.59 -26.68
C ASP A 237 -0.02 14.10 -26.42
N VAL A 238 -1.13 13.34 -26.47
CA VAL A 238 -1.11 11.87 -26.30
C VAL A 238 -0.33 11.22 -27.44
N ASN A 239 -0.51 11.66 -28.70
CA ASN A 239 0.25 11.11 -29.83
C ASN A 239 1.77 11.29 -29.69
N ARG A 240 2.22 12.36 -29.05
CA ARG A 240 3.65 12.55 -28.76
C ARG A 240 4.16 11.65 -27.64
N LEU A 241 3.31 11.33 -26.65
CA LEU A 241 3.68 10.51 -25.51
C LEU A 241 3.66 9.03 -25.82
N LEU A 242 2.79 8.57 -26.75
CA LEU A 242 2.71 7.17 -27.15
C LEU A 242 3.82 6.82 -28.16
N GLY A 243 4.19 5.54 -28.21
CA GLY A 243 5.19 5.04 -29.14
C GLY A 243 4.76 5.10 -30.61
N GLU A 244 5.74 5.08 -31.52
CA GLU A 244 5.51 5.08 -32.97
C GLU A 244 4.66 3.88 -33.38
N GLY A 245 3.68 4.09 -34.28
CA GLY A 245 2.79 3.06 -34.82
C GLY A 245 1.42 2.96 -34.14
N VAL A 246 1.15 3.71 -33.10
CA VAL A 246 -0.18 3.76 -32.46
C VAL A 246 -1.02 4.88 -33.09
N SER A 247 -2.12 4.54 -33.75
CA SER A 247 -3.08 5.51 -34.29
C SER A 247 -4.01 5.96 -33.17
N VAL A 248 -3.74 7.11 -32.59
CA VAL A 248 -4.50 7.70 -31.46
C VAL A 248 -5.98 7.89 -31.81
N SER A 249 -6.29 8.27 -33.06
CA SER A 249 -7.66 8.49 -33.52
C SER A 249 -8.54 7.22 -33.56
N THR A 250 -7.95 6.02 -33.45
CA THR A 250 -8.69 4.74 -33.45
C THR A 250 -8.82 4.13 -32.06
N MET A 251 -8.29 4.78 -31.03
CA MET A 251 -8.33 4.27 -29.66
C MET A 251 -9.70 4.52 -29.01
N PRO A 252 -10.36 3.49 -28.46
CA PRO A 252 -11.67 3.62 -27.81
C PRO A 252 -11.63 4.53 -26.56
N GLU A 253 -10.48 4.74 -25.98
CA GLU A 253 -10.28 5.61 -24.82
C GLU A 253 -10.62 7.08 -25.12
N PHE A 254 -10.51 7.52 -26.36
CA PHE A 254 -10.87 8.88 -26.78
C PHE A 254 -12.37 9.18 -26.76
N ASP A 255 -13.22 8.15 -26.73
CA ASP A 255 -14.67 8.31 -26.55
C ASP A 255 -15.03 8.70 -25.10
N LEU A 256 -14.12 8.47 -24.15
CA LEU A 256 -14.27 8.80 -22.71
C LEU A 256 -13.95 10.28 -22.46
N LYS A 257 -14.91 11.15 -22.73
CA LYS A 257 -14.69 12.62 -22.74
C LYS A 257 -14.26 13.21 -21.40
N LEU A 258 -14.82 12.71 -20.28
CA LEU A 258 -14.43 13.16 -18.94
C LEU A 258 -13.04 12.67 -18.60
N ALA A 259 -12.73 11.43 -18.90
CA ALA A 259 -11.41 10.84 -18.68
C ALA A 259 -10.34 11.55 -19.53
N MET A 260 -10.62 11.90 -20.79
CA MET A 260 -9.71 12.69 -21.61
C MET A 260 -9.47 14.10 -21.06
N SER A 261 -10.49 14.75 -20.48
CA SER A 261 -10.28 16.01 -19.75
C SER A 261 -9.32 15.85 -18.57
N CYS A 262 -9.44 14.73 -17.85
CA CYS A 262 -8.53 14.42 -16.74
C CYS A 262 -7.11 14.12 -17.24
N THR A 263 -6.97 13.44 -18.38
CA THR A 263 -5.67 13.18 -19.02
C THR A 263 -4.96 14.49 -19.38
N ALA A 264 -5.68 15.47 -19.93
CA ALA A 264 -5.13 16.78 -20.24
C ALA A 264 -4.60 17.51 -18.99
N ALA A 265 -5.38 17.49 -17.89
CA ALA A 265 -4.96 18.07 -16.62
C ALA A 265 -3.72 17.36 -16.06
N LEU A 266 -3.68 16.04 -16.17
CA LEU A 266 -2.59 15.20 -15.66
C LEU A 266 -1.28 15.43 -16.42
N ILE A 267 -1.32 15.47 -17.77
CA ILE A 267 -0.16 15.77 -18.62
C ILE A 267 0.42 17.13 -18.27
N LYS A 268 -0.44 18.13 -18.08
CA LYS A 268 -0.03 19.48 -17.73
C LYS A 268 0.54 19.57 -16.31
N TYR A 269 -0.13 18.90 -15.34
CA TYR A 269 0.33 18.86 -13.95
C TYR A 269 1.70 18.22 -13.81
N LEU A 270 1.92 17.10 -14.47
CA LEU A 270 3.19 16.36 -14.46
C LEU A 270 4.25 17.00 -15.37
N GLY A 271 3.89 17.95 -16.22
CA GLY A 271 4.81 18.63 -17.15
C GLY A 271 5.37 17.69 -18.22
N LEU A 272 4.61 16.66 -18.64
CA LEU A 272 5.10 15.61 -19.53
C LEU A 272 5.51 16.11 -20.92
N MET A 273 5.01 17.27 -21.34
CA MET A 273 5.35 17.88 -22.63
C MET A 273 6.62 18.74 -22.57
N GLY A 274 7.16 18.99 -21.38
CA GLY A 274 8.34 19.85 -21.19
C GLY A 274 9.69 19.15 -21.34
N ASP A 275 9.71 17.84 -21.47
CA ASP A 275 10.93 17.03 -21.57
C ASP A 275 10.76 15.96 -22.66
N ASP A 276 11.57 16.06 -23.70
CA ASP A 276 11.52 15.15 -24.87
C ASP A 276 11.81 13.67 -24.50
N THR A 277 12.39 13.44 -23.32
CA THR A 277 12.65 12.08 -22.81
C THR A 277 11.38 11.30 -22.49
N PHE A 278 10.23 11.98 -22.45
CA PHE A 278 8.92 11.32 -22.24
C PHE A 278 8.24 10.92 -23.54
N HIS A 279 8.66 11.47 -24.65
CA HIS A 279 8.04 11.22 -25.95
C HIS A 279 8.21 9.75 -26.37
N GLY A 280 7.13 9.15 -26.85
CA GLY A 280 7.13 7.74 -27.27
C GLY A 280 7.29 6.70 -26.18
N GLN A 281 7.19 7.10 -24.91
CA GLN A 281 7.51 6.23 -23.77
C GLN A 281 6.27 5.75 -22.99
N TYR A 282 5.11 6.34 -23.23
CA TYR A 282 3.90 6.02 -22.50
C TYR A 282 3.04 4.99 -23.24
N ILE A 283 2.29 4.22 -22.42
CA ILE A 283 1.25 3.31 -22.91
C ILE A 283 -0.08 3.79 -22.33
N MET A 284 -1.10 3.93 -23.16
CA MET A 284 -2.46 4.21 -22.71
C MET A 284 -3.23 2.90 -22.48
N GLU A 285 -3.92 2.79 -21.37
CA GLU A 285 -4.68 1.61 -21.00
C GLU A 285 -6.02 2.01 -20.38
N HIS A 286 -7.09 1.34 -20.77
CA HIS A 286 -8.38 1.45 -20.09
C HIS A 286 -8.38 0.62 -18.82
N HIS A 287 -8.67 1.26 -17.68
CA HIS A 287 -8.80 0.58 -16.40
C HIS A 287 -10.26 0.16 -16.17
N ASP A 288 -10.49 -1.14 -16.15
CA ASP A 288 -11.80 -1.72 -15.87
C ASP A 288 -11.92 -2.12 -14.40
N LEU A 289 -12.68 -1.34 -13.63
CA LEU A 289 -12.97 -1.58 -12.22
C LEU A 289 -13.65 -2.92 -11.96
N SER A 290 -14.40 -3.45 -12.92
CA SER A 290 -15.18 -4.68 -12.76
C SER A 290 -14.33 -5.95 -12.74
N ARG A 291 -13.06 -5.85 -13.16
CA ARG A 291 -12.12 -6.99 -13.15
C ARG A 291 -11.66 -7.37 -11.76
N TYR A 292 -11.82 -6.47 -10.79
CA TYR A 292 -11.30 -6.63 -9.45
C TYR A 292 -12.40 -6.46 -8.41
N MET A 293 -12.27 -7.21 -7.31
CA MET A 293 -13.14 -7.07 -6.15
C MET A 293 -13.01 -5.66 -5.55
N ARG A 294 -14.12 -5.01 -5.26
CA ARG A 294 -14.14 -3.69 -4.64
C ARG A 294 -13.87 -3.79 -3.15
N LEU A 295 -13.02 -2.89 -2.67
CA LEU A 295 -12.73 -2.70 -1.26
C LEU A 295 -13.00 -1.24 -0.92
N ASP A 296 -13.60 -0.97 0.24
CA ASP A 296 -13.67 0.37 0.81
C ASP A 296 -12.49 0.61 1.78
N ALA A 297 -12.27 1.85 2.17
CA ALA A 297 -11.18 2.20 3.09
C ALA A 297 -11.34 1.56 4.48
N ALA A 298 -12.58 1.34 4.90
CA ALA A 298 -12.89 0.67 6.16
C ALA A 298 -12.51 -0.82 6.10
N ALA A 299 -12.79 -1.53 4.98
CA ALA A 299 -12.37 -2.92 4.78
C ALA A 299 -10.85 -3.07 4.76
N VAL A 300 -10.12 -2.19 4.06
CA VAL A 300 -8.65 -2.22 4.05
C VAL A 300 -8.06 -2.13 5.45
N LYS A 301 -8.63 -1.27 6.31
CA LYS A 301 -8.23 -1.12 7.73
C LYS A 301 -8.68 -2.30 8.57
N ALA A 302 -9.95 -2.74 8.42
CA ALA A 302 -10.53 -3.83 9.21
C ALA A 302 -9.79 -5.14 9.00
N LEU A 303 -9.38 -5.43 7.77
CA LEU A 303 -8.64 -6.64 7.39
C LEU A 303 -7.14 -6.53 7.64
N ASN A 304 -6.64 -5.40 8.16
CA ASN A 304 -5.21 -5.11 8.31
C ASN A 304 -4.42 -5.44 7.04
N LEU A 305 -4.93 -4.98 5.90
CA LEU A 305 -4.39 -5.38 4.59
C LEU A 305 -2.96 -4.88 4.38
N MET A 306 -2.70 -3.62 4.76
CA MET A 306 -1.40 -2.95 4.57
C MET A 306 -0.80 -2.56 5.93
N PRO A 307 0.55 -2.45 6.03
CA PRO A 307 1.20 -2.02 7.25
C PRO A 307 0.74 -0.63 7.70
N SER A 308 0.49 -0.48 8.98
CA SER A 308 0.17 0.78 9.65
C SER A 308 1.40 1.34 10.37
N PRO A 309 1.56 2.66 10.49
CA PRO A 309 2.60 3.27 11.34
C PRO A 309 2.54 2.81 12.79
N GLN A 310 1.39 2.33 13.26
CA GLN A 310 1.18 1.81 14.61
C GLN A 310 1.75 0.40 14.81
N ASP A 311 1.98 -0.36 13.74
CA ASP A 311 2.51 -1.73 13.80
C ASP A 311 4.00 -1.78 14.19
N GLY A 312 4.69 -0.63 14.16
CA GLY A 312 6.10 -0.50 14.51
C GLY A 312 6.98 -1.38 13.60
N THR A 313 7.86 -2.18 14.22
CA THR A 313 8.77 -3.09 13.51
C THR A 313 8.18 -4.48 13.23
N ARG A 314 6.96 -4.77 13.71
CA ARG A 314 6.33 -6.08 13.60
C ARG A 314 5.70 -6.27 12.21
N LYS A 315 6.44 -6.84 11.28
CA LYS A 315 6.00 -7.06 9.90
C LYS A 315 4.74 -7.94 9.79
N ASN A 316 4.57 -8.93 10.65
CA ASN A 316 3.47 -9.91 10.58
C ASN A 316 2.11 -9.38 11.09
N MET A 317 2.02 -8.12 11.50
CA MET A 317 0.75 -7.53 11.95
C MET A 317 -0.20 -7.20 10.80
N SER A 318 0.28 -7.08 9.58
CA SER A 318 -0.53 -6.86 8.38
C SER A 318 -0.46 -8.06 7.43
N LEU A 319 -1.52 -8.22 6.61
CA LEU A 319 -1.57 -9.30 5.62
C LEU A 319 -0.43 -9.17 4.59
N TYR A 320 -0.17 -7.95 4.10
CA TYR A 320 0.98 -7.68 3.24
C TYR A 320 2.32 -8.06 3.90
N GLY A 321 2.54 -7.66 5.14
CA GLY A 321 3.79 -7.95 5.84
C GLY A 321 4.01 -9.43 6.10
N LEU A 322 2.92 -10.17 6.36
CA LEU A 322 2.93 -11.63 6.50
C LEU A 322 3.32 -12.31 5.19
N LEU A 323 2.63 -11.95 4.11
CA LEU A 323 2.77 -12.60 2.80
C LEU A 323 4.03 -12.17 2.05
N ASN A 324 4.65 -11.02 2.40
CA ASN A 324 5.81 -10.52 1.70
C ASN A 324 7.09 -11.25 2.10
N LYS A 325 7.30 -12.41 1.50
CA LYS A 325 8.56 -13.17 1.52
C LYS A 325 9.27 -13.08 0.17
N CYS A 326 8.85 -12.12 -0.67
CA CYS A 326 9.47 -11.84 -1.94
C CYS A 326 10.96 -11.48 -1.77
N LYS A 327 11.78 -11.92 -2.69
CA LYS A 327 13.21 -11.64 -2.72
C LYS A 327 13.55 -10.41 -3.57
N THR A 328 12.60 -9.95 -4.38
CA THR A 328 12.76 -8.81 -5.29
C THR A 328 11.85 -7.64 -4.91
N SER A 329 12.31 -6.41 -5.19
CA SER A 329 11.50 -5.21 -4.96
C SER A 329 10.25 -5.16 -5.87
N GLN A 330 10.39 -5.65 -7.11
CA GLN A 330 9.28 -5.74 -8.06
C GLN A 330 8.22 -6.74 -7.61
N GLY A 331 8.61 -7.89 -7.06
CA GLY A 331 7.68 -8.85 -6.47
C GLY A 331 6.92 -8.26 -5.28
N SER A 332 7.62 -7.56 -4.40
CA SER A 332 7.00 -6.87 -3.26
C SER A 332 5.96 -5.83 -3.70
N ARG A 333 6.23 -5.06 -4.75
CA ARG A 333 5.27 -4.09 -5.31
C ARG A 333 4.06 -4.79 -5.93
N LEU A 334 4.28 -5.84 -6.71
CA LEU A 334 3.20 -6.61 -7.34
C LEU A 334 2.31 -7.27 -6.29
N LEU A 335 2.87 -7.81 -5.21
CA LEU A 335 2.10 -8.35 -4.09
C LEU A 335 1.18 -7.29 -3.46
N SER A 336 1.71 -6.08 -3.21
CA SER A 336 0.90 -4.97 -2.71
C SER A 336 -0.27 -4.62 -3.64
N GLN A 337 -0.03 -4.68 -4.95
CA GLN A 337 -1.06 -4.46 -5.96
C GLN A 337 -2.11 -5.59 -5.95
N TRP A 338 -1.69 -6.85 -5.97
CA TRP A 338 -2.61 -8.00 -5.97
C TRP A 338 -3.54 -8.04 -4.77
N LEU A 339 -3.05 -7.67 -3.59
CA LEU A 339 -3.88 -7.60 -2.39
C LEU A 339 -4.95 -6.52 -2.45
N LYS A 340 -4.72 -5.44 -3.20
CA LYS A 340 -5.71 -4.36 -3.41
C LYS A 340 -6.59 -4.58 -4.64
N GLN A 341 -6.21 -5.52 -5.48
CA GLN A 341 -6.89 -5.90 -6.72
C GLN A 341 -7.17 -7.41 -6.75
N PRO A 342 -7.94 -7.97 -5.79
CA PRO A 342 -8.33 -9.37 -5.85
C PRO A 342 -9.16 -9.65 -7.10
N LEU A 343 -8.94 -10.80 -7.73
CA LEU A 343 -9.54 -11.13 -9.02
C LEU A 343 -11.02 -11.50 -8.89
N MET A 344 -11.78 -11.19 -9.96
CA MET A 344 -13.18 -11.58 -10.13
C MET A 344 -13.37 -12.76 -11.10
N SER A 345 -12.37 -13.02 -11.94
CA SER A 345 -12.40 -14.07 -12.95
C SER A 345 -11.99 -15.41 -12.32
N LEU A 346 -12.90 -16.36 -12.27
CA LEU A 346 -12.62 -17.70 -11.74
C LEU A 346 -11.48 -18.41 -12.50
N PRO A 347 -11.42 -18.39 -13.85
CA PRO A 347 -10.31 -19.00 -14.58
C PRO A 347 -8.95 -18.42 -14.19
N ASP A 348 -8.85 -17.10 -14.05
CA ASP A 348 -7.59 -16.43 -13.70
C ASP A 348 -7.16 -16.75 -12.26
N ILE A 349 -8.14 -16.86 -11.33
CA ILE A 349 -7.85 -17.26 -9.94
C ILE A 349 -7.34 -18.69 -9.91
N VAL A 350 -8.02 -19.61 -10.61
CA VAL A 350 -7.64 -21.02 -10.68
C VAL A 350 -6.28 -21.20 -11.36
N ALA A 351 -5.99 -20.46 -12.42
CA ALA A 351 -4.67 -20.47 -13.07
C ALA A 351 -3.57 -20.05 -12.08
N ARG A 352 -3.82 -18.98 -11.31
CA ARG A 352 -2.88 -18.52 -10.28
C ARG A 352 -2.70 -19.53 -9.16
N GLN A 353 -3.79 -20.17 -8.67
CA GLN A 353 -3.71 -21.25 -7.70
C GLN A 353 -2.94 -22.46 -8.23
N ASN A 354 -3.11 -22.82 -9.50
CA ASN A 354 -2.35 -23.89 -10.15
C ASN A 354 -0.85 -23.61 -10.12
N LEU A 355 -0.45 -22.38 -10.42
CA LEU A 355 0.95 -21.94 -10.37
C LEU A 355 1.51 -21.91 -8.94
N VAL A 356 0.71 -21.49 -7.95
CA VAL A 356 1.11 -21.57 -6.53
C VAL A 356 1.29 -23.03 -6.10
N GLU A 357 0.43 -23.93 -6.56
CA GLU A 357 0.50 -25.37 -6.23
C GLU A 357 1.80 -26.01 -6.75
N VAL A 358 2.33 -25.59 -7.90
CA VAL A 358 3.64 -26.01 -8.41
C VAL A 358 4.72 -25.79 -7.35
N PHE A 359 4.86 -24.56 -6.86
CA PHE A 359 5.87 -24.20 -5.86
C PHE A 359 5.51 -24.71 -4.45
N TYR A 360 4.24 -25.02 -4.18
CA TYR A 360 3.82 -25.62 -2.92
C TYR A 360 4.27 -27.08 -2.84
N GLN A 361 4.11 -27.85 -3.91
CA GLN A 361 4.45 -29.28 -3.96
C GLN A 361 5.95 -29.53 -4.13
N ASP A 362 6.61 -28.73 -4.98
CA ASP A 362 8.04 -28.89 -5.28
C ASP A 362 8.91 -27.99 -4.39
N THR A 363 9.51 -28.61 -3.39
CA THR A 363 10.35 -27.92 -2.40
C THR A 363 11.70 -27.51 -2.99
N GLU A 364 12.31 -28.34 -3.85
CA GLU A 364 13.61 -28.04 -4.46
C GLU A 364 13.49 -26.84 -5.39
N LEU A 365 12.49 -26.86 -6.27
CA LEU A 365 12.20 -25.74 -7.17
C LEU A 365 11.95 -24.45 -6.41
N ARG A 366 11.13 -24.49 -5.36
CA ARG A 366 10.84 -23.32 -4.53
C ARG A 366 12.08 -22.75 -3.87
N GLN A 367 12.93 -23.60 -3.25
CA GLN A 367 14.16 -23.16 -2.59
C GLN A 367 15.17 -22.61 -3.59
N SER A 368 15.39 -23.28 -4.72
CA SER A 368 16.26 -22.81 -5.79
C SER A 368 15.84 -21.44 -6.30
N MET A 369 14.53 -21.23 -6.54
CA MET A 369 14.02 -19.91 -6.93
C MET A 369 14.33 -18.85 -5.88
N GLN A 370 14.08 -19.11 -4.60
CA GLN A 370 14.27 -18.12 -3.54
C GLN A 370 15.73 -17.80 -3.23
N GLU A 371 16.60 -18.79 -3.14
CA GLU A 371 17.94 -18.59 -2.61
C GLU A 371 19.00 -18.38 -3.71
N ASP A 372 18.80 -18.98 -4.89
CA ASP A 372 19.81 -18.93 -5.96
C ASP A 372 19.43 -17.94 -7.07
N HIS A 373 18.19 -17.93 -7.53
CA HIS A 373 17.80 -17.20 -8.74
C HIS A 373 17.21 -15.82 -8.46
N LEU A 374 16.27 -15.68 -7.53
CA LEU A 374 15.60 -14.41 -7.24
C LEU A 374 16.35 -13.53 -6.23
N LYS A 375 17.18 -14.15 -5.40
CA LYS A 375 18.01 -13.42 -4.43
C LYS A 375 19.00 -12.50 -5.15
N ASN A 376 19.07 -11.26 -4.68
CA ASN A 376 19.91 -10.21 -5.29
C ASN A 376 19.57 -9.88 -6.75
N PHE A 377 18.36 -10.20 -7.20
CA PHE A 377 17.88 -9.76 -8.51
C PHE A 377 17.60 -8.25 -8.45
N PRO A 378 18.21 -7.44 -9.31
CA PRO A 378 18.05 -5.99 -9.23
C PRO A 378 16.64 -5.56 -9.68
N ASP A 379 16.27 -4.35 -9.28
CA ASP A 379 15.05 -3.71 -9.74
C ASP A 379 15.22 -3.24 -11.20
N LEU A 380 14.77 -4.08 -12.13
CA LEU A 380 14.92 -3.84 -13.57
C LEU A 380 14.22 -2.55 -14.01
N HIS A 381 13.07 -2.25 -13.43
CA HIS A 381 12.36 -1.05 -13.77
C HIS A 381 13.17 0.22 -13.44
N ARG A 382 13.76 0.28 -12.23
CA ARG A 382 14.62 1.41 -11.84
C ARG A 382 15.88 1.51 -12.69
N LEU A 383 16.45 0.36 -13.07
CA LEU A 383 17.59 0.33 -13.96
C LEU A 383 17.23 0.87 -15.35
N ALA A 384 16.15 0.39 -15.95
CA ALA A 384 15.66 0.87 -17.24
C ALA A 384 15.44 2.39 -17.24
N LYS A 385 14.81 2.91 -16.19
CA LYS A 385 14.55 4.35 -16.04
C LYS A 385 15.82 5.19 -15.92
N LYS A 386 16.82 4.71 -15.16
CA LYS A 386 18.12 5.39 -15.07
C LYS A 386 18.86 5.42 -16.39
N LEU A 387 18.83 4.32 -17.13
CA LEU A 387 19.44 4.21 -18.43
C LEU A 387 18.79 5.12 -19.46
N GLN A 388 17.46 5.23 -19.46
CA GLN A 388 16.73 6.14 -20.34
C GLN A 388 17.05 7.63 -20.07
N ARG A 389 17.28 8.00 -18.81
CA ARG A 389 17.67 9.39 -18.47
C ARG A 389 19.09 9.76 -18.91
N GLY A 390 19.97 8.81 -19.11
CA GLY A 390 21.32 9.00 -19.66
C GLY A 390 22.30 9.83 -18.84
N ASN A 391 21.87 10.45 -17.73
CA ASN A 391 22.64 11.46 -17.00
C ASN A 391 23.31 10.97 -15.71
N SER A 392 23.48 9.68 -15.54
CA SER A 392 24.03 9.11 -14.30
C SER A 392 25.56 9.02 -14.36
N SER A 393 26.24 9.53 -13.33
CA SER A 393 27.68 9.31 -13.13
C SER A 393 28.05 7.82 -12.93
N SER A 394 27.07 6.96 -12.70
CA SER A 394 27.19 5.50 -12.53
C SER A 394 26.55 4.72 -13.69
N ALA A 395 26.32 5.35 -14.84
CA ALA A 395 25.57 4.75 -15.95
C ALA A 395 26.17 3.40 -16.42
N LEU A 396 27.50 3.30 -16.50
CA LEU A 396 28.17 2.05 -16.89
C LEU A 396 28.01 0.94 -15.85
N GLN A 397 27.96 1.29 -14.55
CA GLN A 397 27.68 0.33 -13.49
C GLN A 397 26.24 -0.22 -13.62
N ASP A 398 25.29 0.64 -13.99
CA ASP A 398 23.91 0.22 -14.20
C ASP A 398 23.79 -0.71 -15.44
N VAL A 399 24.56 -0.45 -16.52
CA VAL A 399 24.67 -1.36 -17.67
C VAL A 399 25.22 -2.74 -17.25
N VAL A 400 26.27 -2.76 -16.44
CA VAL A 400 26.82 -4.03 -15.92
C VAL A 400 25.81 -4.78 -15.06
N ARG A 401 25.00 -4.09 -14.29
CA ARG A 401 23.91 -4.73 -13.53
C ARG A 401 22.85 -5.37 -14.43
N VAL A 402 22.49 -4.72 -15.54
CA VAL A 402 21.60 -5.33 -16.54
C VAL A 402 22.24 -6.56 -17.15
N TYR A 403 23.51 -6.48 -17.54
CA TYR A 403 24.26 -7.64 -18.06
C TYR A 403 24.26 -8.81 -17.06
N GLN A 404 24.44 -8.54 -15.76
CA GLN A 404 24.39 -9.57 -14.72
C GLN A 404 23.02 -10.26 -14.63
N VAL A 405 21.95 -9.57 -14.96
CA VAL A 405 20.61 -10.18 -15.07
C VAL A 405 20.55 -11.07 -16.29
N VAL A 406 20.96 -10.57 -17.46
CA VAL A 406 20.87 -11.31 -18.72
C VAL A 406 21.59 -12.65 -18.65
N ILE A 407 22.80 -12.69 -18.09
CA ILE A 407 23.55 -13.94 -17.94
C ILE A 407 22.97 -14.95 -16.94
N ARG A 408 22.04 -14.50 -16.06
CA ARG A 408 21.35 -15.38 -15.11
C ARG A 408 20.06 -16.00 -15.67
N LEU A 409 19.46 -15.40 -16.70
CA LEU A 409 18.20 -15.85 -17.27
C LEU A 409 18.21 -17.32 -17.75
N PRO A 410 19.25 -17.81 -18.43
CA PRO A 410 19.32 -19.22 -18.81
C PRO A 410 19.21 -20.17 -17.61
N GLY A 411 19.91 -19.88 -16.51
CA GLY A 411 19.83 -20.68 -15.29
C GLY A 411 18.45 -20.64 -14.63
N VAL A 412 17.76 -19.49 -14.67
CA VAL A 412 16.35 -19.41 -14.22
C VAL A 412 15.46 -20.30 -15.08
N LYS A 413 15.61 -20.24 -16.42
CA LYS A 413 14.84 -21.06 -17.36
C LYS A 413 15.09 -22.56 -17.11
N GLU A 414 16.36 -22.98 -17.06
CA GLU A 414 16.74 -24.37 -16.81
C GLU A 414 16.15 -24.91 -15.50
N ALA A 415 16.18 -24.12 -14.42
CA ALA A 415 15.61 -24.52 -13.16
C ALA A 415 14.07 -24.70 -13.24
N LEU A 416 13.37 -23.87 -14.02
CA LEU A 416 11.93 -23.98 -14.23
C LEU A 416 11.57 -25.17 -15.16
N GLU A 417 12.42 -25.53 -16.13
CA GLU A 417 12.23 -26.65 -17.07
C GLU A 417 12.26 -28.03 -16.40
N VAL A 418 12.86 -28.14 -15.23
CA VAL A 418 12.89 -29.39 -14.45
C VAL A 418 11.49 -29.83 -14.01
N TYR A 419 10.56 -28.90 -13.90
CA TYR A 419 9.20 -29.25 -13.48
C TYR A 419 8.46 -30.10 -14.53
N ASP A 420 8.07 -31.30 -14.14
CA ASP A 420 7.32 -32.27 -14.97
C ASP A 420 6.02 -32.73 -14.28
N GLY A 421 5.28 -31.79 -13.69
CA GLY A 421 4.04 -32.08 -12.98
C GLY A 421 2.76 -31.78 -13.75
N LYS A 422 1.62 -31.87 -13.06
CA LYS A 422 0.26 -31.71 -13.61
C LYS A 422 0.03 -30.40 -14.41
N TYR A 423 0.70 -29.33 -14.06
CA TYR A 423 0.49 -27.99 -14.65
C TYR A 423 1.62 -27.56 -15.57
N LYS A 424 2.35 -28.53 -16.16
CA LYS A 424 3.51 -28.29 -17.02
C LYS A 424 3.18 -27.34 -18.19
N GLU A 425 2.06 -27.55 -18.88
CA GLU A 425 1.66 -26.72 -20.03
C GLU A 425 1.44 -25.26 -19.64
N LEU A 426 0.67 -25.01 -18.58
CA LEU A 426 0.43 -23.68 -18.06
C LEU A 426 1.75 -23.02 -17.61
N PHE A 427 2.61 -23.77 -16.95
CA PHE A 427 3.89 -23.30 -16.45
C PHE A 427 4.86 -22.97 -17.60
N GLN A 428 4.83 -23.75 -18.65
CA GLN A 428 5.60 -23.52 -19.87
C GLN A 428 5.15 -22.24 -20.61
N GLU A 429 3.85 -22.03 -20.75
CA GLU A 429 3.28 -20.85 -21.39
C GLU A 429 3.55 -19.57 -20.56
N GLU A 430 3.35 -19.62 -19.24
CA GLU A 430 3.44 -18.44 -18.41
C GLU A 430 4.88 -17.98 -18.11
N PHE A 431 5.85 -18.90 -18.08
CA PHE A 431 7.21 -18.57 -17.70
C PHE A 431 8.25 -18.98 -18.73
N ILE A 432 8.29 -20.24 -19.15
CA ILE A 432 9.42 -20.79 -19.92
C ILE A 432 9.51 -20.14 -21.32
N GLN A 433 8.41 -20.12 -22.06
CA GLN A 433 8.36 -19.50 -23.38
C GLN A 433 8.66 -17.99 -23.36
N LYS A 434 8.15 -17.30 -22.34
CA LYS A 434 8.42 -15.85 -22.15
C LYS A 434 9.91 -15.61 -21.84
N LEU A 435 10.51 -16.42 -20.98
CA LEU A 435 11.93 -16.32 -20.66
C LEU A 435 12.83 -16.64 -21.87
N GLU A 436 12.45 -17.64 -22.65
CA GLU A 436 13.16 -17.98 -23.90
C GLU A 436 13.18 -16.79 -24.87
N HIS A 437 12.03 -16.19 -25.11
CA HIS A 437 11.92 -14.99 -25.92
C HIS A 437 12.75 -13.81 -25.38
N PHE A 438 12.80 -13.60 -24.06
CA PHE A 438 13.66 -12.56 -23.49
C PHE A 438 15.14 -12.88 -23.62
N ILE A 439 15.55 -14.12 -23.47
CA ILE A 439 16.94 -14.55 -23.66
C ILE A 439 17.38 -14.27 -25.11
N GLU A 440 16.56 -14.65 -26.10
CA GLU A 440 16.85 -14.39 -27.51
C GLU A 440 16.96 -12.88 -27.80
N ASN A 441 16.00 -12.08 -27.32
CA ASN A 441 16.00 -10.64 -27.56
C ASN A 441 17.13 -9.89 -26.86
N LEU A 442 17.63 -10.40 -25.75
CA LEU A 442 18.72 -9.79 -24.98
C LEU A 442 20.11 -10.34 -25.34
N ALA A 443 20.21 -11.36 -26.18
CA ALA A 443 21.49 -11.92 -26.61
C ALA A 443 22.40 -10.89 -27.30
N PRO A 444 21.92 -10.00 -28.21
CA PRO A 444 22.76 -8.96 -28.79
C PRO A 444 23.27 -7.94 -27.76
N LEU A 445 22.48 -7.65 -26.72
CA LEU A 445 22.92 -6.79 -25.62
C LEU A 445 24.04 -7.46 -24.81
N GLN A 446 23.94 -8.76 -24.56
CA GLN A 446 25.00 -9.53 -23.91
C GLN A 446 26.31 -9.44 -24.71
N GLU A 447 26.26 -9.74 -26.01
CA GLU A 447 27.43 -9.68 -26.89
C GLU A 447 28.03 -8.27 -26.94
N MET A 448 27.19 -7.24 -27.03
CA MET A 448 27.63 -5.84 -27.00
C MET A 448 28.39 -5.50 -25.71
N VAL A 449 27.89 -5.89 -24.55
CA VAL A 449 28.56 -5.65 -23.27
C VAL A 449 29.87 -6.42 -23.18
N GLU A 450 29.89 -7.68 -23.57
CA GLU A 450 31.09 -8.52 -23.55
C GLU A 450 32.18 -8.02 -24.49
N THR A 451 31.83 -7.38 -25.60
CA THR A 451 32.79 -6.80 -26.54
C THR A 451 33.29 -5.42 -26.14
N THR A 452 32.44 -4.59 -25.48
CA THR A 452 32.76 -3.19 -25.22
C THR A 452 33.31 -2.94 -23.81
N ILE A 453 32.84 -3.66 -22.79
CA ILE A 453 33.16 -3.37 -21.37
C ILE A 453 34.30 -4.25 -20.88
N ASP A 454 35.23 -3.68 -20.12
CA ASP A 454 36.33 -4.42 -19.46
C ASP A 454 35.80 -5.17 -18.23
N LEU A 455 35.31 -6.40 -18.45
CA LEU A 455 34.73 -7.23 -17.39
C LEU A 455 35.76 -7.62 -16.31
N LYS A 456 37.06 -7.66 -16.64
CA LYS A 456 38.10 -7.90 -15.64
C LYS A 456 38.26 -6.73 -14.68
N ALA A 457 38.12 -5.51 -15.20
CA ALA A 457 38.14 -4.31 -14.35
C ALA A 457 36.88 -4.21 -13.45
N VAL A 458 35.74 -4.72 -13.91
CA VAL A 458 34.49 -4.78 -13.11
C VAL A 458 34.69 -5.63 -11.84
N GLU A 459 35.47 -6.70 -11.88
CA GLU A 459 35.79 -7.49 -10.69
C GLU A 459 36.54 -6.68 -9.62
N MET A 460 37.29 -5.67 -10.05
CA MET A 460 38.00 -4.71 -9.17
C MET A 460 37.12 -3.46 -8.83
N HIS A 461 35.84 -3.47 -9.14
CA HIS A 461 34.94 -2.31 -9.03
C HIS A 461 35.30 -1.09 -9.90
N GLU A 462 36.08 -1.30 -10.97
CA GLU A 462 36.37 -0.28 -11.98
C GLU A 462 35.49 -0.48 -13.21
N PHE A 463 34.69 0.52 -13.55
CA PHE A 463 33.78 0.48 -14.70
C PHE A 463 34.35 1.32 -15.83
N ARG A 464 34.82 0.68 -16.90
CA ARG A 464 35.43 1.31 -18.06
C ARG A 464 35.21 0.53 -19.34
N ILE A 465 35.26 1.24 -20.47
CA ILE A 465 35.29 0.63 -21.81
C ILE A 465 36.65 -0.05 -22.02
N LYS A 466 36.66 -1.20 -22.71
CA LYS A 466 37.90 -1.90 -23.08
C LYS A 466 38.82 -0.97 -23.85
N PRO A 467 40.11 -0.94 -23.53
CA PRO A 467 41.08 -0.09 -24.25
C PRO A 467 41.21 -0.41 -25.74
N ASP A 468 41.04 -1.67 -26.09
CA ASP A 468 41.11 -2.21 -27.45
C ASP A 468 39.81 -2.11 -28.24
N TYR A 469 38.79 -1.51 -27.69
CA TYR A 469 37.51 -1.31 -28.35
C TYR A 469 37.60 -0.31 -29.52
N ASP A 470 38.43 0.71 -29.40
CA ASP A 470 38.64 1.75 -30.39
C ASP A 470 40.11 2.06 -30.58
N PRO A 471 40.61 2.24 -31.84
CA PRO A 471 42.02 2.49 -32.09
C PRO A 471 42.54 3.77 -31.43
N GLU A 472 41.79 4.88 -31.38
CA GLU A 472 42.19 6.13 -30.77
C GLU A 472 42.29 5.98 -29.23
N LEU A 473 41.36 5.22 -28.64
CA LEU A 473 41.38 4.93 -27.21
C LEU A 473 42.62 4.10 -26.83
N GLN A 474 42.95 3.11 -27.67
CA GLN A 474 44.12 2.25 -27.52
C GLN A 474 45.41 3.04 -27.63
N GLU A 475 45.56 3.86 -28.68
CA GLU A 475 46.74 4.71 -28.89
C GLU A 475 46.96 5.69 -27.75
N THR A 476 45.89 6.34 -27.31
CA THR A 476 45.91 7.29 -26.17
C THR A 476 46.36 6.60 -24.90
N ARG A 477 45.88 5.39 -24.64
CA ARG A 477 46.27 4.60 -23.46
C ARG A 477 47.75 4.16 -23.56
N GLN A 478 48.16 3.70 -24.72
CA GLN A 478 49.54 3.30 -24.92
C GLN A 478 50.54 4.47 -24.68
N LYS A 479 50.22 5.66 -25.23
CA LYS A 479 51.02 6.87 -24.97
C LYS A 479 51.03 7.27 -23.50
N MET A 480 49.93 7.09 -22.82
CA MET A 480 49.80 7.37 -21.39
C MET A 480 50.64 6.42 -20.54
N GLU A 481 50.69 5.14 -20.92
CA GLU A 481 51.53 4.13 -20.26
C GLU A 481 53.04 4.38 -20.53
N GLU A 482 53.43 4.70 -21.79
CA GLU A 482 54.80 5.09 -22.15
C GLU A 482 55.28 6.32 -21.33
N VAL A 483 54.45 7.32 -21.14
CA VAL A 483 54.76 8.48 -20.28
C VAL A 483 54.86 8.06 -18.81
N ARG A 484 53.99 7.17 -18.36
CA ARG A 484 54.00 6.63 -16.97
C ARG A 484 55.24 5.83 -16.65
N GLU A 485 55.71 5.01 -17.61
CA GLU A 485 56.96 4.26 -17.49
C GLU A 485 58.19 5.16 -17.42
N GLN A 486 58.15 6.37 -17.96
CA GLN A 486 59.23 7.38 -17.87
C GLN A 486 59.23 8.17 -16.55
N LEU A 487 58.11 8.22 -15.84
CA LEU A 487 57.99 8.99 -14.60
C LEU A 487 58.80 8.42 -13.44
N GLN A 488 58.79 7.12 -13.30
CA GLN A 488 59.48 6.42 -12.19
C GLN A 488 61.00 6.51 -12.32
N PRO A 489 61.64 6.24 -13.51
CA PRO A 489 63.06 6.42 -13.71
C PRO A 489 63.55 7.85 -13.49
N GLU A 490 62.74 8.86 -13.87
CA GLU A 490 63.11 10.26 -13.61
C GLU A 490 63.08 10.56 -12.11
N ALA A 491 62.12 10.03 -11.34
CA ALA A 491 62.10 10.16 -9.89
C ALA A 491 63.33 9.46 -9.23
N GLU A 492 63.70 8.30 -9.72
CA GLU A 492 64.89 7.56 -9.27
C GLU A 492 66.18 8.31 -9.61
N ARG A 493 66.33 8.85 -10.82
CA ARG A 493 67.43 9.71 -11.23
C ARG A 493 67.60 10.93 -10.30
N VAL A 494 66.49 11.60 -9.94
CA VAL A 494 66.51 12.70 -9.00
C VAL A 494 66.93 12.25 -7.60
N ALA A 495 66.46 11.09 -7.14
CA ALA A 495 66.86 10.52 -5.87
C ALA A 495 68.40 10.24 -5.81
N GLU A 496 68.97 9.66 -6.85
CA GLU A 496 70.42 9.46 -7.00
C GLU A 496 71.18 10.78 -7.01
N CYS A 497 70.75 11.77 -7.78
CA CYS A 497 71.40 13.09 -7.87
C CYS A 497 71.39 13.85 -6.54
N LEU A 498 70.41 13.61 -5.67
CA LEU A 498 70.29 14.20 -4.34
C LEU A 498 70.95 13.33 -3.25
N GLY A 499 71.34 12.10 -3.58
CA GLY A 499 71.87 11.12 -2.60
C GLY A 499 70.86 10.79 -1.53
N LEU A 500 69.60 10.55 -1.94
CA LEU A 500 68.47 10.26 -1.06
C LEU A 500 67.78 8.95 -1.51
N GLU A 501 67.30 8.22 -0.56
CA GLU A 501 66.51 7.02 -0.88
C GLU A 501 65.07 7.41 -1.19
N LEU A 502 64.58 6.96 -2.36
CA LEU A 502 63.19 7.10 -2.75
C LEU A 502 62.31 6.36 -1.74
N ASP A 503 61.14 6.90 -1.45
CA ASP A 503 60.15 6.41 -0.51
C ASP A 503 60.50 6.52 0.99
N LYS A 504 61.74 6.87 1.33
CA LYS A 504 62.10 7.15 2.74
C LYS A 504 62.18 8.66 3.01
N LYS A 505 63.18 9.33 2.44
CA LYS A 505 63.42 10.77 2.62
C LYS A 505 62.89 11.62 1.48
N LEU A 506 62.80 11.07 0.28
CA LEU A 506 62.20 11.64 -0.90
C LEU A 506 61.01 10.79 -1.30
N LYS A 507 59.83 11.40 -1.36
CA LYS A 507 58.61 10.73 -1.78
C LYS A 507 58.15 11.18 -3.14
N PHE A 508 57.84 10.24 -4.02
CA PHE A 508 57.24 10.52 -5.32
C PHE A 508 55.71 10.42 -5.14
N GLU A 509 55.00 11.52 -5.31
CA GLU A 509 53.59 11.62 -5.01
C GLU A 509 52.85 12.34 -6.17
N ARG A 510 51.54 12.13 -6.21
CA ARG A 510 50.64 12.81 -7.15
C ARG A 510 49.50 13.50 -6.38
N ASN A 511 49.22 14.74 -6.71
CA ASN A 511 48.04 15.45 -6.21
C ASN A 511 47.27 16.14 -7.35
N SER A 512 46.05 16.60 -7.05
CA SER A 512 45.16 17.24 -8.04
C SER A 512 45.66 18.61 -8.50
N VAL A 513 46.51 19.31 -7.74
CA VAL A 513 46.92 20.68 -8.01
C VAL A 513 48.22 20.71 -8.81
N HIS A 514 49.19 19.90 -8.45
CA HIS A 514 50.57 19.92 -9.03
C HIS A 514 50.88 18.69 -9.90
N GLY A 515 49.97 17.74 -10.02
CA GLY A 515 50.22 16.49 -10.73
C GLY A 515 51.30 15.64 -10.03
N TYR A 516 52.15 14.93 -10.81
CA TYR A 516 53.27 14.21 -10.28
C TYR A 516 54.41 15.13 -9.82
N HIS A 517 54.86 14.98 -8.58
CA HIS A 517 55.85 15.78 -7.92
C HIS A 517 56.64 15.00 -6.88
N LEU A 518 57.75 15.58 -6.45
CA LEU A 518 58.59 15.02 -5.40
C LEU A 518 58.37 15.80 -4.11
N ARG A 519 58.32 15.10 -2.98
CA ARG A 519 58.23 15.70 -1.66
C ARG A 519 59.45 15.34 -0.82
N LEU A 520 60.14 16.40 -0.35
CA LEU A 520 61.34 16.30 0.47
C LEU A 520 61.06 16.76 1.90
N THR A 521 61.73 16.11 2.86
CA THR A 521 61.61 16.56 4.26
C THR A 521 62.20 17.97 4.43
N ARG A 522 61.66 18.72 5.40
CA ARG A 522 62.14 20.13 5.64
C ARG A 522 63.63 20.21 5.99
N ASN A 523 64.18 19.21 6.62
CA ASN A 523 65.57 19.14 7.04
C ASN A 523 66.51 19.00 5.85
N ASP A 524 66.08 18.37 4.79
CA ASP A 524 66.86 18.17 3.56
C ASP A 524 66.60 19.23 2.49
N ALA A 525 65.69 20.19 2.76
CA ALA A 525 65.30 21.23 1.79
C ALA A 525 66.44 22.12 1.29
N GLY A 526 67.53 22.23 2.02
CA GLY A 526 68.76 22.93 1.59
C GLY A 526 69.40 22.30 0.37
N LYS A 527 69.20 21.00 0.07
CA LYS A 527 69.78 20.31 -1.08
C LYS A 527 69.23 20.78 -2.44
N ILE A 528 68.04 21.36 -2.44
CA ILE A 528 67.35 21.80 -3.66
C ILE A 528 67.43 23.33 -3.88
N ARG A 529 67.66 24.16 -2.85
CA ARG A 529 67.60 25.63 -2.90
C ARG A 529 68.66 26.27 -3.78
N ASP A 530 69.83 25.69 -3.87
CA ASP A 530 70.96 26.25 -4.63
C ASP A 530 71.09 25.69 -6.05
N ARG A 531 70.14 24.87 -6.48
CA ARG A 531 70.22 24.17 -7.81
C ARG A 531 69.04 24.64 -8.68
N LYS A 532 69.36 25.29 -9.80
CA LYS A 532 68.35 25.80 -10.76
C LYS A 532 67.56 24.72 -11.47
N GLU A 533 67.96 23.49 -11.33
CA GLU A 533 67.28 22.30 -11.95
C GLU A 533 65.98 21.91 -11.21
N TYR A 534 65.83 22.32 -9.92
CA TYR A 534 64.68 22.00 -9.07
C TYR A 534 63.77 23.19 -8.92
N ILE A 535 62.52 23.01 -9.20
CA ILE A 535 61.48 24.05 -9.12
C ILE A 535 60.62 23.75 -7.88
N GLU A 536 60.70 24.59 -6.86
CA GLU A 536 59.85 24.48 -5.67
C GLU A 536 58.38 24.83 -6.05
N LEU A 537 57.46 23.98 -5.69
CA LEU A 537 56.01 24.14 -5.95
C LEU A 537 55.27 24.70 -4.74
N ALA A 538 55.53 24.14 -3.57
CA ALA A 538 54.91 24.59 -2.32
C ALA A 538 55.68 24.07 -1.10
N THR A 539 55.65 24.82 -0.01
CA THR A 539 56.15 24.41 1.30
C THR A 539 54.98 24.10 2.22
N GLN A 540 54.88 22.85 2.63
CA GLN A 540 53.81 22.34 3.51
C GLN A 540 54.37 21.95 4.90
N LYS A 541 53.50 21.68 5.87
CA LYS A 541 53.90 21.11 7.18
C LYS A 541 54.66 19.81 7.01
N ALA A 542 54.30 19.01 6.03
CA ALA A 542 54.80 17.64 5.78
C ALA A 542 56.12 17.65 4.95
N GLY A 543 56.58 18.79 4.40
CA GLY A 543 57.80 18.88 3.58
C GLY A 543 57.71 19.92 2.48
N VAL A 544 58.75 20.00 1.64
CA VAL A 544 58.81 20.86 0.48
C VAL A 544 58.42 20.05 -0.75
N LEU A 545 57.44 20.55 -1.52
CA LEU A 545 57.05 19.94 -2.81
C LEU A 545 57.89 20.62 -3.91
N PHE A 546 58.48 19.83 -4.78
CA PHE A 546 59.28 20.31 -5.89
C PHE A 546 59.16 19.41 -7.12
N THR A 547 59.61 19.93 -8.25
CA THR A 547 59.60 19.18 -9.52
C THR A 547 60.89 19.49 -10.32
N THR A 548 61.17 18.71 -11.34
CA THR A 548 62.20 19.04 -12.35
C THR A 548 61.51 19.52 -13.64
N SER A 549 62.26 20.16 -14.54
CA SER A 549 61.74 20.55 -15.85
C SER A 549 61.23 19.32 -16.66
N THR A 550 61.92 18.19 -16.55
CA THR A 550 61.54 16.93 -17.20
C THR A 550 60.29 16.30 -16.55
N LEU A 551 60.29 16.19 -15.22
CA LEU A 551 59.16 15.64 -14.48
C LEU A 551 57.90 16.47 -14.69
N ARG A 552 58.04 17.81 -14.77
CA ARG A 552 56.93 18.71 -15.04
C ARG A 552 56.32 18.49 -16.42
N LYS A 553 57.19 18.34 -17.48
CA LYS A 553 56.76 18.03 -18.85
C LYS A 553 56.04 16.68 -18.90
N LEU A 554 56.61 15.64 -18.31
CA LEU A 554 56.00 14.33 -18.25
C LEU A 554 54.64 14.32 -17.49
N SER A 555 54.62 15.03 -16.37
CA SER A 555 53.37 15.18 -15.57
C SER A 555 52.29 15.89 -16.33
N GLN A 556 52.67 16.98 -17.09
CA GLN A 556 51.71 17.73 -17.91
C GLN A 556 51.20 16.87 -19.09
N SER A 557 52.10 16.20 -19.82
CA SER A 557 51.75 15.28 -20.91
C SER A 557 50.84 14.18 -20.44
N PHE A 558 51.14 13.56 -19.27
CA PHE A 558 50.26 12.55 -18.66
C PHE A 558 48.90 13.12 -18.34
N HIS A 559 48.79 14.32 -17.78
CA HIS A 559 47.52 14.95 -17.45
C HIS A 559 46.68 15.24 -18.71
N GLU A 560 47.31 15.74 -19.78
CA GLU A 560 46.64 16.03 -21.06
C GLU A 560 46.11 14.73 -21.70
N LEU A 561 46.92 13.67 -21.72
CA LEU A 561 46.53 12.36 -22.23
C LEU A 561 45.44 11.72 -21.37
N GLN A 562 45.53 11.87 -20.05
CA GLN A 562 44.48 11.40 -19.14
C GLN A 562 43.15 12.14 -19.36
N GLY A 563 43.20 13.45 -19.59
CA GLY A 563 42.01 14.25 -19.94
C GLY A 563 41.37 13.79 -21.24
N ARG A 564 42.21 13.56 -22.30
CA ARG A 564 41.72 13.06 -23.59
C ARG A 564 41.14 11.65 -23.46
N TYR A 565 41.81 10.75 -22.75
CA TYR A 565 41.34 9.39 -22.49
C TYR A 565 39.99 9.41 -21.74
N GLY A 566 39.84 10.25 -20.72
CA GLY A 566 38.58 10.44 -19.97
C GLY A 566 37.45 10.95 -20.84
N THR A 567 37.71 11.87 -21.77
CA THR A 567 36.73 12.40 -22.71
C THR A 567 36.24 11.32 -23.69
N LEU A 568 37.18 10.56 -24.28
CA LEU A 568 36.87 9.42 -25.17
C LEU A 568 36.06 8.36 -24.44
N GLN A 569 36.47 7.97 -23.24
CA GLN A 569 35.73 7.03 -22.40
C GLN A 569 34.28 7.53 -22.15
N SER A 570 34.11 8.81 -21.80
CA SER A 570 32.81 9.40 -21.52
C SER A 570 31.89 9.39 -22.75
N ASN A 571 32.43 9.60 -23.96
CA ASN A 571 31.64 9.56 -25.19
C ASN A 571 31.17 8.11 -25.47
N PHE A 572 32.06 7.14 -25.43
CA PHE A 572 31.67 5.73 -25.62
C PHE A 572 30.71 5.22 -24.57
N VAL A 573 30.85 5.66 -23.32
CA VAL A 573 29.88 5.35 -22.27
C VAL A 573 28.48 5.86 -22.62
N LYS A 574 28.36 7.08 -23.18
CA LYS A 574 27.07 7.62 -23.61
C LYS A 574 26.46 6.79 -24.73
N ASP A 575 27.28 6.38 -25.72
CA ASP A 575 26.81 5.59 -26.84
C ASP A 575 26.35 4.19 -26.38
N VAL A 576 27.10 3.54 -25.50
CA VAL A 576 26.70 2.26 -24.88
C VAL A 576 25.42 2.40 -24.09
N VAL A 577 25.27 3.44 -23.28
CA VAL A 577 24.03 3.69 -22.50
C VAL A 577 22.85 3.96 -23.42
N ALA A 578 23.02 4.74 -24.47
CA ALA A 578 21.97 4.99 -25.46
C ALA A 578 21.53 3.69 -26.18
N CYS A 579 22.48 2.82 -26.51
CA CYS A 579 22.18 1.51 -27.08
C CYS A 579 21.39 0.63 -26.08
N VAL A 580 21.83 0.54 -24.81
CA VAL A 580 21.14 -0.25 -23.77
C VAL A 580 19.74 0.31 -23.49
N ALA A 581 19.55 1.62 -23.59
CA ALA A 581 18.25 2.26 -23.41
C ALA A 581 17.19 1.78 -24.42
N THR A 582 17.57 1.30 -25.60
CA THR A 582 16.64 0.73 -26.58
C THR A 582 16.03 -0.60 -26.12
N TYR A 583 16.70 -1.32 -25.21
CA TYR A 583 16.21 -2.59 -24.63
C TYR A 583 15.30 -2.39 -23.42
N CYS A 584 15.05 -1.16 -22.99
CA CYS A 584 14.26 -0.89 -21.76
C CYS A 584 12.86 -1.48 -21.81
N GLY A 585 12.19 -1.51 -22.96
CA GLY A 585 10.88 -2.14 -23.12
C GLY A 585 10.89 -3.64 -22.82
N VAL A 586 11.93 -4.35 -23.29
CA VAL A 586 12.13 -5.78 -23.03
C VAL A 586 12.44 -6.02 -21.55
N LEU A 587 13.25 -5.16 -20.94
CA LEU A 587 13.57 -5.23 -19.51
C LEU A 587 12.34 -4.99 -18.62
N GLU A 588 11.43 -4.11 -19.03
CA GLU A 588 10.17 -3.89 -18.31
C GLU A 588 9.20 -5.07 -18.42
N ALA A 589 9.12 -5.70 -19.59
CA ALA A 589 8.34 -6.93 -19.75
C ALA A 589 8.92 -8.09 -18.91
N LEU A 590 10.24 -8.25 -18.92
CA LEU A 590 10.92 -9.22 -18.05
C LEU A 590 10.66 -8.94 -16.57
N ASN A 591 10.67 -7.66 -16.15
CA ASN A 591 10.39 -7.26 -14.78
C ASN A 591 9.01 -7.75 -14.29
N GLN A 592 8.00 -7.76 -15.14
CA GLN A 592 6.67 -8.26 -14.80
C GLN A 592 6.68 -9.78 -14.57
N VAL A 593 7.35 -10.54 -15.42
CA VAL A 593 7.45 -12.00 -15.30
C VAL A 593 8.21 -12.39 -14.03
N VAL A 594 9.32 -11.72 -13.73
CA VAL A 594 10.08 -11.95 -12.49
C VAL A 594 9.28 -11.58 -11.25
N ALA A 595 8.54 -10.47 -11.29
CA ALA A 595 7.68 -10.08 -10.18
C ALA A 595 6.56 -11.10 -9.91
N GLN A 596 5.93 -11.61 -10.97
CA GLN A 596 4.90 -12.63 -10.87
C GLN A 596 5.45 -13.93 -10.27
N LEU A 597 6.59 -14.39 -10.76
CA LEU A 597 7.29 -15.56 -10.26
C LEU A 597 7.58 -15.44 -8.75
N ASP A 598 8.12 -14.30 -8.34
CA ASP A 598 8.49 -14.03 -6.94
C ASP A 598 7.27 -14.01 -5.99
N VAL A 599 6.14 -13.44 -6.43
CA VAL A 599 4.90 -13.44 -5.63
C VAL A 599 4.33 -14.84 -5.48
N LEU A 600 4.30 -15.65 -6.55
CA LEU A 600 3.80 -17.02 -6.50
C LEU A 600 4.65 -17.91 -5.59
N VAL A 601 5.97 -17.77 -5.68
CA VAL A 601 6.92 -18.46 -4.78
C VAL A 601 6.71 -18.00 -3.34
N SER A 602 6.44 -16.70 -3.11
CA SER A 602 6.16 -16.14 -1.79
C SER A 602 4.86 -16.71 -1.20
N PHE A 603 3.78 -16.84 -1.98
CA PHE A 603 2.52 -17.44 -1.56
C PHE A 603 2.71 -18.91 -1.15
N ALA A 604 3.42 -19.68 -1.97
CA ALA A 604 3.73 -21.07 -1.65
C ALA A 604 4.58 -21.20 -0.38
N TYR A 605 5.59 -20.35 -0.23
CA TYR A 605 6.46 -20.33 0.94
C TYR A 605 5.67 -20.08 2.23
N VAL A 606 4.84 -19.03 2.26
CA VAL A 606 4.03 -18.70 3.44
C VAL A 606 3.04 -19.81 3.75
N SER A 607 2.40 -20.37 2.72
CA SER A 607 1.39 -21.44 2.89
C SER A 607 1.96 -22.71 3.53
N ILE A 608 3.22 -23.03 3.28
CA ILE A 608 3.88 -24.23 3.85
C ILE A 608 4.46 -23.95 5.23
N HIS A 609 5.05 -22.77 5.43
CA HIS A 609 5.75 -22.42 6.67
C HIS A 609 4.84 -21.77 7.72
N ALA A 610 3.54 -21.74 7.50
CA ALA A 610 2.56 -21.36 8.51
C ALA A 610 2.55 -22.41 9.64
N PRO A 611 2.17 -22.05 10.88
CA PRO A 611 2.07 -22.99 12.01
C PRO A 611 1.25 -24.25 11.68
N THR A 612 0.18 -24.08 10.92
CA THR A 612 -0.55 -25.16 10.24
C THR A 612 -0.60 -24.83 8.76
N PRO A 613 -0.16 -25.72 7.86
CA PRO A 613 -0.12 -25.44 6.42
C PRO A 613 -1.48 -24.97 5.88
N TYR A 614 -1.42 -24.04 4.92
CA TYR A 614 -2.61 -23.54 4.25
C TYR A 614 -3.03 -24.52 3.16
N ASN A 615 -4.33 -24.59 2.92
CA ASN A 615 -4.90 -25.45 1.91
C ASN A 615 -5.47 -24.66 0.74
N ARG A 616 -5.52 -25.30 -0.41
CA ARG A 616 -6.11 -24.75 -1.63
C ARG A 616 -7.63 -24.61 -1.47
N PRO A 617 -8.21 -23.41 -1.59
CA PRO A 617 -9.67 -23.25 -1.54
C PRO A 617 -10.31 -23.66 -2.87
N THR A 618 -11.53 -24.18 -2.79
CA THR A 618 -12.41 -24.40 -3.93
C THR A 618 -13.28 -23.16 -4.12
N LEU A 619 -13.31 -22.61 -5.33
CA LEU A 619 -14.07 -21.41 -5.64
C LEU A 619 -15.21 -21.70 -6.59
N SER A 620 -16.39 -21.16 -6.30
CA SER A 620 -17.56 -21.17 -7.16
C SER A 620 -17.73 -19.84 -7.90
N VAL A 621 -18.36 -19.87 -9.08
CA VAL A 621 -18.65 -18.67 -9.88
C VAL A 621 -19.46 -17.67 -9.04
N LYS A 622 -19.32 -16.39 -9.38
CA LYS A 622 -20.08 -15.31 -8.76
C LYS A 622 -21.59 -15.61 -8.75
N GLY A 623 -22.19 -15.49 -7.58
CA GLY A 623 -23.63 -15.72 -7.37
C GLY A 623 -24.03 -17.19 -7.15
N GLN A 624 -23.09 -18.11 -7.18
CA GLN A 624 -23.29 -19.53 -6.89
C GLN A 624 -22.38 -19.97 -5.74
N GLY A 625 -22.84 -20.94 -4.96
CA GLY A 625 -22.07 -21.52 -3.86
C GLY A 625 -22.26 -20.81 -2.52
N ASN A 626 -21.61 -21.39 -1.54
CA ASN A 626 -21.66 -21.03 -0.13
C ASN A 626 -20.30 -20.57 0.35
N VAL A 627 -20.19 -20.19 1.62
CA VAL A 627 -18.91 -20.02 2.31
C VAL A 627 -18.85 -21.04 3.43
N ILE A 628 -18.08 -22.10 3.22
CA ILE A 628 -17.89 -23.17 4.18
C ILE A 628 -16.40 -23.30 4.45
N LEU A 629 -16.00 -23.01 5.68
CA LEU A 629 -14.61 -23.05 6.11
C LEU A 629 -14.50 -23.98 7.31
N THR A 630 -13.66 -25.00 7.20
CA THR A 630 -13.39 -25.95 8.30
C THR A 630 -12.12 -25.53 9.00
N LYS A 631 -12.18 -25.39 10.32
CA LYS A 631 -11.08 -24.95 11.18
C LYS A 631 -10.34 -23.72 10.65
N SER A 632 -11.09 -22.72 10.28
CA SER A 632 -10.54 -21.47 9.79
C SER A 632 -9.77 -20.73 10.89
N ARG A 633 -8.65 -20.12 10.50
CA ARG A 633 -7.71 -19.39 11.37
C ARG A 633 -7.45 -17.98 10.82
N HIS A 634 -7.03 -17.06 11.68
CA HIS A 634 -6.63 -15.72 11.26
C HIS A 634 -5.11 -15.69 11.01
N PRO A 635 -4.65 -15.51 9.76
CA PRO A 635 -3.25 -15.71 9.38
C PRO A 635 -2.26 -14.83 10.16
N CYS A 636 -2.61 -13.56 10.42
CA CYS A 636 -1.72 -12.66 11.16
C CYS A 636 -1.69 -12.95 12.67
N LEU A 637 -2.77 -13.50 13.23
CA LEU A 637 -2.83 -13.78 14.67
C LEU A 637 -2.18 -15.13 15.01
N GLU A 638 -2.35 -16.15 14.17
CA GLU A 638 -1.72 -17.46 14.40
C GLU A 638 -0.18 -17.42 14.31
N MET A 639 0.38 -16.37 13.70
CA MET A 639 1.83 -16.15 13.58
C MET A 639 2.44 -15.38 14.77
N GLN A 640 1.64 -15.03 15.79
CA GLN A 640 2.15 -14.35 16.97
C GLN A 640 2.60 -15.39 18.00
N ASP A 641 3.84 -15.29 18.46
CA ASP A 641 4.45 -16.27 19.38
C ASP A 641 3.70 -16.41 20.71
N ASP A 642 3.00 -15.37 21.15
CA ASP A 642 2.28 -15.33 22.42
C ASP A 642 0.80 -15.76 22.32
N VAL A 643 0.31 -16.13 21.13
CA VAL A 643 -1.10 -16.42 20.86
C VAL A 643 -1.31 -17.86 20.44
N SER A 644 -1.99 -18.65 21.27
CA SER A 644 -2.54 -19.95 20.85
C SER A 644 -3.89 -19.70 20.17
N PHE A 645 -3.90 -19.61 18.84
CA PHE A 645 -5.11 -19.33 18.09
C PHE A 645 -6.07 -20.51 18.04
N ILE A 646 -7.33 -20.29 18.36
CA ILE A 646 -8.37 -21.32 18.33
C ILE A 646 -9.14 -21.22 17.02
N ALA A 647 -9.04 -22.26 16.20
CA ALA A 647 -9.72 -22.33 14.90
C ALA A 647 -11.23 -22.48 15.05
N ASN A 648 -11.99 -21.87 14.16
CA ASN A 648 -13.45 -21.91 14.11
C ASN A 648 -13.96 -22.35 12.74
N ASP A 649 -15.09 -23.06 12.75
CA ASP A 649 -15.82 -23.40 11.53
C ASP A 649 -16.73 -22.23 11.12
N VAL A 650 -16.92 -22.07 9.81
CA VAL A 650 -17.79 -21.04 9.24
C VAL A 650 -18.73 -21.68 8.25
N SER A 651 -20.01 -21.36 8.32
CA SER A 651 -21.03 -21.86 7.40
C SER A 651 -22.02 -20.77 7.04
N LEU A 652 -21.79 -20.08 5.92
CA LEU A 652 -22.75 -19.15 5.32
C LEU A 652 -23.34 -19.83 4.09
N LYS A 653 -24.65 -20.07 4.10
CA LYS A 653 -25.36 -20.79 3.04
C LYS A 653 -26.49 -19.95 2.48
N ARG A 654 -26.63 -19.96 1.17
CA ARG A 654 -27.73 -19.31 0.48
C ARG A 654 -29.08 -19.91 0.87
N GLY A 655 -30.04 -19.05 1.25
CA GLY A 655 -31.36 -19.44 1.67
C GLY A 655 -31.48 -19.98 3.10
N GLU A 656 -30.36 -20.20 3.82
CA GLU A 656 -30.37 -20.74 5.19
C GLU A 656 -29.74 -19.81 6.22
N SER A 657 -28.52 -19.34 5.94
CA SER A 657 -27.71 -18.57 6.91
C SER A 657 -26.88 -17.47 6.21
N GLU A 658 -27.59 -16.62 5.46
CA GLU A 658 -26.95 -15.52 4.72
C GLU A 658 -26.50 -14.40 5.63
N PHE A 659 -27.25 -14.16 6.71
CA PHE A 659 -26.99 -13.13 7.70
C PHE A 659 -26.71 -13.77 9.06
N GLN A 660 -25.54 -13.56 9.62
CA GLN A 660 -25.14 -14.11 10.91
C GLN A 660 -25.02 -13.01 11.97
N ILE A 661 -25.80 -13.13 13.04
CA ILE A 661 -25.71 -12.28 14.23
C ILE A 661 -24.83 -12.98 15.25
N ILE A 662 -23.69 -12.32 15.60
CA ILE A 662 -22.70 -12.89 16.52
C ILE A 662 -22.73 -12.11 17.84
N THR A 663 -23.17 -12.80 18.92
CA THR A 663 -23.25 -12.26 20.29
C THR A 663 -22.14 -12.83 21.16
N GLY A 664 -21.95 -12.29 22.35
CA GLY A 664 -21.01 -12.78 23.34
C GLY A 664 -20.17 -11.70 24.01
N PRO A 665 -19.30 -12.06 24.98
CA PRO A 665 -18.55 -11.12 25.78
C PRO A 665 -17.56 -10.28 24.97
N ASN A 666 -17.21 -9.11 25.51
CA ASN A 666 -16.07 -8.35 25.00
C ASN A 666 -14.79 -9.17 25.16
N MET A 667 -13.85 -9.01 24.22
CA MET A 667 -12.59 -9.76 24.13
C MET A 667 -12.78 -11.28 23.83
N GLY A 668 -14.03 -11.77 23.64
CA GLY A 668 -14.30 -13.17 23.31
C GLY A 668 -13.92 -13.59 21.90
N GLY A 669 -13.51 -12.65 21.02
CA GLY A 669 -13.07 -12.97 19.67
C GLY A 669 -14.08 -12.72 18.56
N LYS A 670 -15.23 -12.05 18.82
CA LYS A 670 -16.26 -11.73 17.81
C LYS A 670 -15.65 -11.00 16.61
N SER A 671 -14.97 -9.88 16.85
CA SER A 671 -14.35 -9.07 15.80
C SER A 671 -13.28 -9.84 15.02
N THR A 672 -12.52 -10.71 15.69
CA THR A 672 -11.53 -11.57 15.05
C THR A 672 -12.19 -12.57 14.12
N TYR A 673 -13.28 -13.20 14.56
CA TYR A 673 -14.03 -14.18 13.78
C TYR A 673 -14.58 -13.57 12.47
N ILE A 674 -15.25 -12.42 12.55
CA ILE A 674 -15.81 -11.79 11.34
C ILE A 674 -14.74 -11.29 10.38
N ARG A 675 -13.62 -10.74 10.89
CA ARG A 675 -12.50 -10.25 10.07
C ARG A 675 -11.75 -11.38 9.38
N GLN A 676 -11.54 -12.50 10.08
CA GLN A 676 -10.85 -13.66 9.50
C GLN A 676 -11.56 -14.18 8.26
N ILE A 677 -12.90 -14.18 8.21
CA ILE A 677 -13.68 -14.62 7.05
C ILE A 677 -13.43 -13.69 5.87
N GLY A 678 -13.38 -12.38 6.11
CA GLY A 678 -13.01 -11.38 5.09
C GLY A 678 -11.59 -11.59 4.55
N VAL A 679 -10.62 -11.85 5.44
CA VAL A 679 -9.23 -12.12 5.06
C VAL A 679 -9.11 -13.39 4.23
N VAL A 680 -9.77 -14.48 4.63
CA VAL A 680 -9.76 -15.75 3.89
C VAL A 680 -10.37 -15.58 2.50
N SER A 681 -11.49 -14.87 2.38
CA SER A 681 -12.14 -14.58 1.11
C SER A 681 -11.24 -13.76 0.18
N LEU A 682 -10.56 -12.76 0.71
CA LEU A 682 -9.61 -11.93 -0.03
C LEU A 682 -8.41 -12.76 -0.52
N LEU A 683 -7.81 -13.58 0.35
CA LEU A 683 -6.69 -14.46 -0.01
C LEU A 683 -7.08 -15.41 -1.14
N ALA A 684 -8.25 -16.05 -1.05
CA ALA A 684 -8.76 -16.94 -2.07
C ALA A 684 -8.88 -16.26 -3.44
N GLN A 685 -9.41 -15.04 -3.49
CA GLN A 685 -9.55 -14.27 -4.74
C GLN A 685 -8.22 -13.65 -5.22
N CYS A 686 -7.21 -13.55 -4.36
CA CYS A 686 -5.84 -13.26 -4.79
C CYS A 686 -5.15 -14.47 -5.43
N GLY A 687 -5.73 -15.67 -5.33
CA GLY A 687 -5.15 -16.92 -5.80
C GLY A 687 -4.16 -17.56 -4.82
N CYS A 688 -4.16 -17.10 -3.57
CA CYS A 688 -3.37 -17.70 -2.49
C CYS A 688 -4.11 -18.87 -1.83
N PHE A 689 -3.38 -19.77 -1.19
CA PHE A 689 -3.96 -20.78 -0.30
C PHE A 689 -4.40 -20.12 1.01
N VAL A 690 -5.32 -20.77 1.73
CA VAL A 690 -6.01 -20.18 2.88
C VAL A 690 -5.78 -20.96 4.17
N PRO A 691 -5.79 -20.31 5.34
CA PRO A 691 -5.55 -20.91 6.64
C PRO A 691 -6.78 -21.70 7.15
N CYS A 692 -7.18 -22.71 6.42
CA CYS A 692 -8.30 -23.60 6.72
C CYS A 692 -7.90 -25.05 6.43
N ASP A 693 -8.57 -26.01 7.08
CA ASP A 693 -8.39 -27.44 6.72
C ASP A 693 -9.10 -27.73 5.39
N GLU A 694 -10.33 -27.20 5.22
CA GLU A 694 -11.09 -27.20 3.97
C GLU A 694 -11.75 -25.85 3.78
N ALA A 695 -11.84 -25.40 2.54
CA ALA A 695 -12.46 -24.13 2.20
C ALA A 695 -13.23 -24.21 0.87
N GLU A 696 -14.52 -23.93 0.96
CA GLU A 696 -15.40 -23.67 -0.19
C GLU A 696 -15.88 -22.23 -0.11
N LEU A 697 -15.68 -21.46 -1.19
CA LEU A 697 -15.99 -20.05 -1.22
C LEU A 697 -16.66 -19.67 -2.54
N CYS A 698 -17.55 -18.70 -2.50
CA CYS A 698 -18.05 -18.01 -3.72
C CYS A 698 -17.21 -16.77 -4.01
N ILE A 699 -17.20 -16.32 -5.27
CA ILE A 699 -16.55 -15.07 -5.67
C ILE A 699 -17.40 -13.88 -5.23
N PHE A 700 -16.83 -13.02 -4.40
CA PHE A 700 -17.41 -11.76 -3.96
C PHE A 700 -17.03 -10.62 -4.90
N ASP A 701 -17.99 -9.72 -5.19
CA ASP A 701 -17.72 -8.51 -5.95
C ASP A 701 -17.22 -7.35 -5.09
N SER A 702 -17.47 -7.43 -3.80
CA SER A 702 -16.96 -6.45 -2.83
C SER A 702 -16.88 -7.04 -1.41
N VAL A 703 -15.94 -6.54 -0.64
CA VAL A 703 -15.91 -6.68 0.82
C VAL A 703 -16.08 -5.30 1.41
N LEU A 704 -17.17 -5.13 2.15
CA LEU A 704 -17.56 -3.88 2.76
C LEU A 704 -17.54 -4.04 4.28
N ALA A 705 -16.87 -3.14 4.97
CA ALA A 705 -16.69 -3.28 6.40
C ALA A 705 -17.09 -2.01 7.18
N ARG A 706 -17.75 -2.23 8.30
CA ARG A 706 -17.91 -1.26 9.36
C ARG A 706 -17.32 -1.85 10.65
N VAL A 707 -16.16 -1.40 11.01
CA VAL A 707 -15.42 -1.87 12.20
C VAL A 707 -15.02 -0.66 13.03
N GLY A 708 -15.15 -0.77 14.37
CA GLY A 708 -15.04 0.31 15.32
C GLY A 708 -14.08 1.43 14.95
N ALA A 709 -14.56 2.65 14.88
CA ALA A 709 -13.78 3.83 14.55
C ALA A 709 -12.72 4.07 15.62
N GLY A 710 -11.45 4.01 15.26
CA GLY A 710 -10.40 4.67 16.02
C GLY A 710 -10.73 6.17 16.10
N ASP A 711 -10.50 6.78 17.27
CA ASP A 711 -10.80 8.17 17.57
C ASP A 711 -10.44 9.15 16.45
N SER A 712 -11.47 9.57 15.70
CA SER A 712 -11.34 10.62 14.67
C SER A 712 -11.56 12.02 15.25
N GLN A 713 -11.38 12.22 16.56
CA GLN A 713 -11.60 13.50 17.23
C GLN A 713 -10.80 14.66 16.60
N LEU A 714 -9.67 14.36 15.98
CA LEU A 714 -8.86 15.37 15.27
C LEU A 714 -9.51 15.88 13.96
N LYS A 715 -10.50 15.17 13.41
CA LYS A 715 -11.18 15.54 12.16
C LYS A 715 -12.51 16.28 12.37
N GLY A 716 -12.93 16.56 13.62
CA GLY A 716 -14.12 17.34 13.96
C GLY A 716 -15.47 16.69 13.62
N VAL A 717 -15.49 15.42 13.24
CA VAL A 717 -16.71 14.63 12.98
C VAL A 717 -16.94 13.72 14.20
N SER A 718 -18.18 13.68 14.71
CA SER A 718 -18.50 12.75 15.79
C SER A 718 -18.33 11.31 15.33
N THR A 719 -17.88 10.44 16.23
CA THR A 719 -17.67 9.00 15.95
C THR A 719 -18.97 8.37 15.41
N PHE A 720 -20.13 8.77 15.93
CA PHE A 720 -21.43 8.30 15.47
C PHE A 720 -21.76 8.76 14.02
N MET A 721 -21.45 10.01 13.65
CA MET A 721 -21.66 10.48 12.27
C MET A 721 -20.76 9.72 11.26
N ALA A 722 -19.50 9.45 11.64
CA ALA A 722 -18.62 8.63 10.80
C ALA A 722 -19.18 7.22 10.61
N GLU A 723 -19.67 6.60 11.69
CA GLU A 723 -20.33 5.31 11.70
C GLU A 723 -21.55 5.28 10.76
N MET A 724 -22.39 6.29 10.81
CA MET A 724 -23.56 6.39 9.94
C MET A 724 -23.21 6.61 8.48
N LEU A 725 -22.16 7.38 8.18
CA LEU A 725 -21.69 7.59 6.81
C LEU A 725 -21.12 6.31 6.19
N GLU A 726 -20.32 5.55 6.95
CA GLU A 726 -19.80 4.24 6.52
C GLU A 726 -20.94 3.25 6.27
N THR A 727 -21.91 3.17 7.19
CA THR A 727 -23.07 2.28 7.04
C THR A 727 -23.96 2.68 5.86
N ALA A 728 -24.19 3.98 5.65
CA ALA A 728 -24.93 4.46 4.48
C ALA A 728 -24.22 4.12 3.17
N SER A 729 -22.89 4.16 3.14
CA SER A 729 -22.11 3.71 1.99
C SER A 729 -22.33 2.22 1.72
N ILE A 730 -22.27 1.38 2.74
CA ILE A 730 -22.56 -0.06 2.64
C ILE A 730 -23.95 -0.30 2.05
N LEU A 731 -25.00 0.30 2.63
CA LEU A 731 -26.38 0.08 2.19
C LEU A 731 -26.63 0.50 0.72
N ARG A 732 -25.86 1.46 0.21
CA ARG A 732 -25.97 1.95 -1.19
C ARG A 732 -25.11 1.20 -2.19
N SER A 733 -24.00 0.62 -1.75
CA SER A 733 -23.01 0.00 -2.63
C SER A 733 -23.06 -1.53 -2.63
N ALA A 734 -23.65 -2.12 -1.58
CA ALA A 734 -23.75 -3.57 -1.46
C ALA A 734 -24.65 -4.19 -2.52
N SER A 735 -24.27 -5.34 -3.02
CA SER A 735 -25.04 -6.18 -3.93
C SER A 735 -25.30 -7.55 -3.26
N LEU A 736 -26.14 -8.36 -3.88
CA LEU A 736 -26.33 -9.76 -3.47
C LEU A 736 -25.00 -10.56 -3.37
N HIS A 737 -23.99 -10.15 -4.11
CA HIS A 737 -22.68 -10.83 -4.17
C HIS A 737 -21.60 -10.19 -3.29
N SER A 738 -21.98 -9.26 -2.42
CA SER A 738 -21.06 -8.63 -1.47
C SER A 738 -20.89 -9.47 -0.21
N LEU A 739 -19.73 -9.30 0.45
CA LEU A 739 -19.51 -9.72 1.84
C LEU A 739 -19.53 -8.49 2.73
N ILE A 740 -20.48 -8.46 3.68
CA ILE A 740 -20.64 -7.32 4.61
C ILE A 740 -20.14 -7.74 5.99
N ILE A 741 -19.31 -6.91 6.60
CA ILE A 741 -18.73 -7.13 7.94
C ILE A 741 -19.07 -5.92 8.81
N ILE A 742 -19.94 -6.11 9.81
CA ILE A 742 -20.33 -5.07 10.75
C ILE A 742 -19.93 -5.45 12.16
N ASP A 743 -19.15 -4.59 12.80
CA ASP A 743 -18.70 -4.75 14.17
C ASP A 743 -19.22 -3.60 15.03
N GLU A 744 -20.11 -3.94 15.95
CA GLU A 744 -20.62 -3.05 17.01
C GLU A 744 -21.31 -1.76 16.52
N LEU A 745 -22.31 -1.89 15.65
CA LEU A 745 -23.10 -0.76 15.16
C LEU A 745 -24.01 -0.18 16.26
N GLY A 746 -24.10 1.17 16.33
CA GLY A 746 -25.05 1.90 17.19
C GLY A 746 -24.53 2.26 18.59
N ARG A 747 -23.22 2.11 18.87
CA ARG A 747 -22.64 2.48 20.19
C ARG A 747 -22.55 3.98 20.47
N GLY A 748 -22.52 4.80 19.44
CA GLY A 748 -22.29 6.25 19.56
C GLY A 748 -23.51 7.10 19.88
N THR A 749 -24.67 6.50 20.13
CA THR A 749 -25.95 7.17 20.43
C THR A 749 -26.66 6.54 21.62
N SER A 750 -27.91 6.96 21.89
CA SER A 750 -28.73 6.33 22.94
C SER A 750 -28.96 4.86 22.62
N THR A 751 -29.11 4.03 23.65
CA THR A 751 -29.29 2.56 23.49
C THR A 751 -30.50 2.26 22.61
N TYR A 752 -31.62 2.96 22.79
CA TYR A 752 -32.85 2.74 22.03
C TYR A 752 -32.73 3.14 20.56
N ASP A 753 -32.13 4.32 20.26
CA ASP A 753 -31.87 4.75 18.88
C ASP A 753 -30.87 3.84 18.20
N GLY A 754 -29.82 3.45 18.94
CA GLY A 754 -28.78 2.54 18.45
C GLY A 754 -29.32 1.16 18.08
N PHE A 755 -30.17 0.60 18.95
CA PHE A 755 -30.86 -0.66 18.68
C PHE A 755 -31.83 -0.54 17.49
N GLY A 756 -32.69 0.49 17.48
CA GLY A 756 -33.62 0.70 16.37
C GLY A 756 -32.92 0.81 15.01
N LEU A 757 -31.79 1.53 14.95
CA LEU A 757 -30.99 1.61 13.73
C LEU A 757 -30.35 0.26 13.37
N ALA A 758 -29.78 -0.44 14.35
CA ALA A 758 -29.15 -1.75 14.12
C ALA A 758 -30.18 -2.76 13.59
N TRP A 759 -31.39 -2.77 14.17
CA TRP A 759 -32.50 -3.62 13.71
C TRP A 759 -32.89 -3.31 12.26
N ALA A 760 -33.24 -2.04 11.99
CA ALA A 760 -33.70 -1.64 10.66
C ALA A 760 -32.64 -1.88 9.57
N ILE A 761 -31.37 -1.66 9.86
CA ILE A 761 -30.26 -1.92 8.94
C ILE A 761 -30.11 -3.42 8.71
N SER A 762 -30.15 -4.22 9.76
CA SER A 762 -30.04 -5.69 9.67
C SER A 762 -31.19 -6.30 8.87
N GLU A 763 -32.43 -5.88 9.15
CA GLU A 763 -33.60 -6.33 8.40
C GLU A 763 -33.51 -5.91 6.93
N HIS A 764 -33.10 -4.66 6.63
CA HIS A 764 -32.93 -4.19 5.26
C HIS A 764 -31.88 -5.01 4.50
N ILE A 765 -30.73 -5.31 5.13
CA ILE A 765 -29.70 -6.13 4.51
C ILE A 765 -30.22 -7.54 4.28
N ALA A 766 -30.83 -8.17 5.28
CA ALA A 766 -31.29 -9.54 5.20
C ALA A 766 -32.45 -9.76 4.21
N THR A 767 -33.36 -8.75 4.08
CA THR A 767 -34.57 -8.91 3.25
C THR A 767 -34.45 -8.29 1.86
N LYS A 768 -33.69 -7.19 1.70
CA LYS A 768 -33.60 -6.43 0.44
C LYS A 768 -32.30 -6.65 -0.30
N ILE A 769 -31.15 -6.58 0.39
CA ILE A 769 -29.84 -6.75 -0.24
C ILE A 769 -29.50 -8.23 -0.37
N GLN A 770 -29.78 -9.03 0.66
CA GLN A 770 -29.54 -10.48 0.72
C GLN A 770 -28.07 -10.85 0.51
N ALA A 771 -27.16 -9.98 0.94
CA ALA A 771 -25.72 -10.24 0.90
C ALA A 771 -25.28 -11.14 2.07
N PHE A 772 -24.23 -11.91 1.89
CA PHE A 772 -23.59 -12.58 3.01
C PHE A 772 -23.09 -11.56 4.02
N THR A 773 -23.59 -11.63 5.23
CA THR A 773 -23.36 -10.61 6.27
C THR A 773 -22.95 -11.23 7.59
N LEU A 774 -21.93 -10.66 8.20
CA LEU A 774 -21.44 -10.99 9.53
C LEU A 774 -21.62 -9.77 10.44
N PHE A 775 -22.48 -9.88 11.42
CA PHE A 775 -22.87 -8.79 12.29
C PHE A 775 -22.55 -9.14 13.75
N ALA A 776 -21.47 -8.56 14.27
CA ALA A 776 -21.13 -8.68 15.68
C ALA A 776 -21.81 -7.56 16.47
N THR A 777 -22.51 -7.90 17.54
CA THR A 777 -23.28 -6.93 18.32
C THR A 777 -23.28 -7.25 19.82
N HIS A 778 -23.64 -6.23 20.61
CA HIS A 778 -23.95 -6.34 22.01
C HIS A 778 -25.47 -6.24 22.28
N PHE A 779 -26.24 -5.93 21.26
CA PHE A 779 -27.69 -5.93 21.36
C PHE A 779 -28.19 -7.37 21.29
N HIS A 780 -28.49 -7.97 22.45
CA HIS A 780 -29.01 -9.35 22.52
C HIS A 780 -30.39 -9.45 21.89
N GLU A 781 -31.20 -8.41 21.98
CA GLU A 781 -32.56 -8.34 21.45
C GLU A 781 -32.57 -8.44 19.91
N LEU A 782 -31.46 -8.09 19.22
CA LEU A 782 -31.34 -8.23 17.78
C LEU A 782 -31.45 -9.69 17.32
N THR A 783 -31.15 -10.65 18.20
CA THR A 783 -31.22 -12.07 17.89
C THR A 783 -32.66 -12.53 17.55
N ALA A 784 -33.69 -11.81 18.00
CA ALA A 784 -35.08 -12.08 17.66
C ALA A 784 -35.39 -11.87 16.16
N LEU A 785 -34.48 -11.19 15.40
CA LEU A 785 -34.64 -11.06 13.95
C LEU A 785 -34.61 -12.42 13.23
N SER A 786 -33.96 -13.43 13.79
CA SER A 786 -33.95 -14.81 13.24
C SER A 786 -35.32 -15.49 13.26
N GLU A 787 -36.24 -15.04 14.12
CA GLU A 787 -37.62 -15.54 14.17
C GLU A 787 -38.47 -14.97 13.04
N GLN A 788 -38.11 -13.77 12.56
CA GLN A 788 -38.86 -13.06 11.52
C GLN A 788 -38.31 -13.31 10.12
N VAL A 789 -36.99 -13.53 10.01
CA VAL A 789 -36.31 -13.69 8.73
C VAL A 789 -35.55 -15.03 8.72
N PRO A 790 -35.99 -16.01 7.95
CA PRO A 790 -35.45 -17.39 7.96
C PRO A 790 -33.98 -17.50 7.55
N THR A 791 -33.44 -16.52 6.82
CA THR A 791 -32.02 -16.49 6.38
C THR A 791 -31.06 -15.89 7.43
N VAL A 792 -31.59 -15.47 8.58
CA VAL A 792 -30.81 -14.96 9.70
C VAL A 792 -30.48 -16.08 10.67
N ALA A 793 -29.21 -16.26 10.97
CA ALA A 793 -28.73 -17.27 11.93
C ALA A 793 -28.04 -16.58 13.13
N ASN A 794 -28.34 -17.06 14.32
CA ASN A 794 -27.68 -16.59 15.54
C ASN A 794 -26.49 -17.47 15.89
N LEU A 795 -25.37 -16.83 16.20
CA LEU A 795 -24.15 -17.42 16.69
C LEU A 795 -23.74 -16.73 18.00
N HIS A 796 -23.05 -17.45 18.87
CA HIS A 796 -22.46 -16.86 20.06
C HIS A 796 -21.03 -17.33 20.30
N VAL A 797 -20.24 -16.49 20.94
CA VAL A 797 -18.90 -16.84 21.39
C VAL A 797 -19.01 -17.48 22.77
N GLU A 798 -18.50 -18.71 22.90
CA GLU A 798 -18.55 -19.49 24.13
C GLU A 798 -17.62 -18.90 25.20
N ALA A 799 -18.16 -18.67 26.39
CA ALA A 799 -17.42 -18.31 27.57
C ALA A 799 -17.90 -19.15 28.76
N MET A 800 -17.00 -19.62 29.60
CA MET A 800 -17.30 -20.28 30.85
C MET A 800 -17.05 -19.32 32.00
N ALA A 801 -18.08 -19.03 32.75
CA ALA A 801 -17.97 -18.24 33.97
C ALA A 801 -17.92 -19.19 35.17
N ASP A 802 -16.87 -19.06 35.98
CA ASP A 802 -16.75 -19.68 37.30
C ASP A 802 -16.77 -18.57 38.36
N ASP A 803 -17.10 -18.84 39.62
CA ASP A 803 -17.24 -17.82 40.70
C ASP A 803 -16.05 -16.84 40.84
N LYS A 804 -14.89 -17.17 40.25
CA LYS A 804 -13.65 -16.38 40.35
C LYS A 804 -12.96 -16.08 39.05
N SER A 805 -13.47 -16.56 37.91
CA SER A 805 -12.81 -16.35 36.62
C SER A 805 -13.78 -16.48 35.42
N ILE A 806 -13.50 -15.70 34.39
CA ILE A 806 -14.13 -15.92 33.06
C ILE A 806 -13.07 -16.55 32.19
N THR A 807 -13.34 -17.75 31.70
CA THR A 807 -12.52 -18.40 30.69
C THR A 807 -13.16 -18.22 29.34
N LEU A 808 -12.50 -17.40 28.48
CA LEU A 808 -12.91 -17.20 27.10
C LEU A 808 -12.43 -18.39 26.27
N MET A 809 -13.38 -19.11 25.68
CA MET A 809 -13.10 -20.32 24.89
C MET A 809 -12.73 -19.98 23.46
N TYR A 810 -12.98 -18.74 22.99
CA TYR A 810 -12.76 -18.29 21.62
C TYR A 810 -13.40 -19.18 20.55
N LYS A 811 -14.40 -19.98 20.93
CA LYS A 811 -15.20 -20.87 20.07
C LYS A 811 -16.51 -20.19 19.74
N VAL A 812 -16.85 -20.20 18.45
CA VAL A 812 -18.14 -19.72 17.96
C VAL A 812 -19.07 -20.93 17.77
N LYS A 813 -20.28 -20.85 18.33
CA LYS A 813 -21.30 -21.92 18.26
C LYS A 813 -22.63 -21.34 17.79
N PRO A 814 -23.50 -22.17 17.17
CA PRO A 814 -24.89 -21.80 16.89
C PRO A 814 -25.66 -21.53 18.17
N GLY A 815 -26.57 -20.56 18.13
CA GLY A 815 -27.45 -20.19 19.24
C GLY A 815 -27.20 -18.77 19.76
N ILE A 816 -27.91 -18.42 20.83
CA ILE A 816 -27.91 -17.10 21.46
C ILE A 816 -27.03 -17.17 22.71
N CYS A 817 -26.35 -16.08 23.06
CA CYS A 817 -25.63 -15.96 24.32
C CYS A 817 -26.61 -15.63 25.46
N ASP A 818 -26.77 -16.54 26.44
CA ASP A 818 -27.77 -16.43 27.51
C ASP A 818 -27.39 -15.43 28.62
N GLN A 819 -26.16 -14.88 28.63
CA GLN A 819 -25.68 -14.06 29.73
C GLN A 819 -24.85 -12.85 29.25
N SER A 820 -25.08 -11.70 29.88
CA SER A 820 -24.18 -10.56 29.77
C SER A 820 -23.05 -10.65 30.81
N PHE A 821 -21.80 -10.63 30.37
CA PHE A 821 -20.63 -10.81 31.26
C PHE A 821 -20.08 -9.49 31.83
N GLY A 822 -20.69 -8.34 31.56
CA GLY A 822 -20.16 -7.03 31.94
C GLY A 822 -19.98 -6.85 33.46
N ILE A 823 -20.97 -7.25 34.24
CA ILE A 823 -20.90 -7.14 35.71
C ILE A 823 -19.88 -8.14 36.28
N HIS A 824 -19.78 -9.32 35.70
CA HIS A 824 -18.79 -10.34 36.09
C HIS A 824 -17.34 -9.90 35.79
N VAL A 825 -17.11 -9.20 34.67
CA VAL A 825 -15.80 -8.57 34.41
C VAL A 825 -15.46 -7.48 35.45
N ALA A 826 -16.47 -6.72 35.90
CA ALA A 826 -16.28 -5.74 36.97
C ALA A 826 -15.93 -6.41 38.34
N GLU A 827 -16.52 -7.60 38.64
CA GLU A 827 -16.13 -8.43 39.80
C GLU A 827 -14.64 -8.86 39.71
N LEU A 828 -14.23 -9.35 38.53
CA LEU A 828 -12.83 -9.75 38.29
C LEU A 828 -11.85 -8.56 38.37
N ALA A 829 -12.31 -7.37 38.00
CA ALA A 829 -11.55 -6.12 38.16
C ALA A 829 -11.50 -5.61 39.60
N ALA A 830 -11.99 -6.41 40.58
CA ALA A 830 -12.00 -6.12 42.00
C ALA A 830 -12.77 -4.83 42.35
N PHE A 831 -13.90 -4.58 41.69
CA PHE A 831 -14.80 -3.49 42.12
C PHE A 831 -15.35 -3.75 43.50
N PRO A 832 -15.67 -2.72 44.32
CA PRO A 832 -16.24 -2.92 45.63
C PRO A 832 -17.56 -3.71 45.56
N GLU A 833 -17.68 -4.72 46.44
CA GLU A 833 -18.88 -5.61 46.46
C GLU A 833 -20.22 -4.89 46.51
N LYS A 834 -20.26 -3.73 47.22
CA LYS A 834 -21.48 -2.89 47.24
C LYS A 834 -21.85 -2.34 45.89
N VAL A 835 -20.85 -2.03 45.02
CA VAL A 835 -21.07 -1.53 43.66
C VAL A 835 -21.56 -2.66 42.76
N ILE A 836 -20.97 -3.84 42.86
CA ILE A 836 -21.36 -5.04 42.12
C ILE A 836 -22.81 -5.45 42.45
N ASN A 837 -23.15 -5.56 43.76
CA ASN A 837 -24.49 -5.96 44.17
C ASN A 837 -25.53 -4.92 43.75
N LEU A 838 -25.19 -3.62 43.77
CA LEU A 838 -26.08 -2.58 43.26
C LEU A 838 -26.25 -2.68 41.74
N ALA A 839 -25.16 -2.96 41.01
CA ALA A 839 -25.19 -3.13 39.54
C ALA A 839 -26.06 -4.34 39.13
N LYS A 840 -25.90 -5.49 39.82
CA LYS A 840 -26.73 -6.69 39.57
C LYS A 840 -28.21 -6.38 39.79
N ARG A 841 -28.54 -5.71 40.92
CA ARG A 841 -29.92 -5.34 41.22
C ARG A 841 -30.49 -4.37 40.18
N LYS A 842 -29.70 -3.36 39.76
CA LYS A 842 -30.17 -2.40 38.77
C LYS A 842 -30.28 -3.00 37.34
N ALA A 843 -29.44 -3.94 36.99
CA ALA A 843 -29.58 -4.69 35.73
C ALA A 843 -30.87 -5.52 35.73
N ALA A 844 -31.12 -6.28 36.83
CA ALA A 844 -32.34 -7.05 36.96
C ALA A 844 -33.61 -6.15 36.96
N GLU A 845 -33.56 -5.01 37.66
CA GLU A 845 -34.69 -4.03 37.60
C GLU A 845 -34.97 -3.53 36.18
N LEU A 846 -33.94 -3.35 35.34
CA LEU A 846 -34.10 -2.91 33.95
C LEU A 846 -34.61 -4.04 33.05
N GLU A 847 -34.13 -5.26 33.23
CA GLU A 847 -34.65 -6.44 32.53
C GLU A 847 -36.13 -6.70 32.88
N ASP A 848 -36.53 -6.53 34.15
CA ASP A 848 -37.92 -6.63 34.60
C ASP A 848 -38.78 -5.47 34.03
N PHE A 849 -38.24 -4.25 33.93
CA PHE A 849 -38.91 -3.12 33.29
C PHE A 849 -39.17 -3.33 31.81
N ASP A 850 -38.26 -4.00 31.09
CA ASP A 850 -38.47 -4.32 29.67
C ASP A 850 -39.52 -5.41 29.48
N THR A 851 -39.59 -6.38 30.39
CA THR A 851 -40.70 -7.36 30.47
C THR A 851 -42.03 -6.72 30.87
N GLU A 852 -42.03 -5.81 31.87
CA GLU A 852 -43.23 -5.04 32.22
C GLU A 852 -43.69 -4.03 31.16
N SER A 853 -42.75 -3.46 30.38
CA SER A 853 -43.09 -2.56 29.27
C SER A 853 -43.61 -3.29 28.03
N ALA A 854 -43.30 -4.58 27.87
CA ALA A 854 -43.96 -5.45 26.91
C ALA A 854 -45.40 -5.80 27.37
N GLU A 855 -45.66 -5.85 28.67
CA GLU A 855 -46.99 -5.99 29.26
C GLU A 855 -47.79 -4.69 29.32
N LEU A 856 -47.19 -3.51 29.13
CA LEU A 856 -47.80 -2.18 29.14
C LEU A 856 -48.36 -1.71 27.77
N ARG A 857 -48.50 -2.56 26.79
CA ARG A 857 -49.50 -2.37 25.75
C ARG A 857 -50.85 -2.55 26.40
N PRO A 858 -51.82 -1.56 26.27
CA PRO A 858 -53.13 -1.81 26.82
C PRO A 858 -53.58 -3.18 26.30
N PRO A 859 -54.00 -4.08 27.21
CA PRO A 859 -54.34 -5.45 26.81
C PRO A 859 -55.30 -5.37 25.66
N LYS A 860 -55.03 -6.06 24.54
CA LYS A 860 -55.86 -6.12 23.34
C LYS A 860 -57.31 -6.48 23.70
N TYR A 861 -57.49 -7.07 24.91
CA TYR A 861 -58.76 -7.45 25.51
C TYR A 861 -58.85 -6.98 26.96
N SER A 862 -60.02 -6.59 27.43
CA SER A 862 -60.27 -6.29 28.85
C SER A 862 -60.14 -7.56 29.70
N LYS A 863 -59.71 -7.39 30.96
CA LYS A 863 -59.58 -8.54 31.90
C LYS A 863 -60.89 -9.30 32.03
N GLN A 864 -62.05 -8.61 31.89
CA GLN A 864 -63.38 -9.18 31.93
C GLN A 864 -63.64 -10.02 30.65
N GLU A 865 -63.23 -9.60 29.49
CA GLU A 865 -63.35 -10.35 28.22
C GLU A 865 -62.52 -11.60 28.21
N VAL A 866 -61.33 -11.60 28.82
CA VAL A 866 -60.44 -12.75 28.96
C VAL A 866 -61.01 -13.74 29.97
N ASP A 867 -61.49 -13.27 31.16
CA ASP A 867 -62.09 -14.14 32.20
C ASP A 867 -63.41 -14.77 31.69
N ASP A 868 -64.23 -14.03 30.98
CA ASP A 868 -65.45 -14.55 30.40
C ASP A 868 -65.18 -15.51 29.23
N GLY A 869 -64.22 -15.23 28.42
CA GLY A 869 -63.72 -16.12 27.33
C GLY A 869 -63.19 -17.43 27.90
N SER A 870 -62.30 -17.34 28.88
CA SER A 870 -61.76 -18.54 29.57
C SER A 870 -62.87 -19.44 30.19
N LYS A 871 -63.91 -18.85 30.77
CA LYS A 871 -65.09 -19.59 31.30
C LYS A 871 -65.90 -20.29 30.18
N ILE A 872 -66.04 -19.65 29.04
CA ILE A 872 -66.73 -20.24 27.88
C ILE A 872 -65.93 -21.47 27.40
N VAL A 873 -64.65 -21.35 27.26
CA VAL A 873 -63.73 -22.45 26.86
C VAL A 873 -63.75 -23.55 27.90
N GLU A 874 -63.68 -23.25 29.19
CA GLU A 874 -63.75 -24.19 30.30
C GLU A 874 -65.07 -24.96 30.31
N ASN A 875 -66.22 -24.27 30.15
CA ASN A 875 -67.51 -24.86 30.05
C ASN A 875 -67.66 -25.75 28.81
N PHE A 876 -67.15 -25.34 27.66
CA PHE A 876 -67.10 -26.12 26.42
C PHE A 876 -66.31 -27.42 26.64
N LEU A 877 -65.12 -27.34 27.21
CA LEU A 877 -64.28 -28.49 27.48
C LEU A 877 -64.88 -29.43 28.52
N ARG A 878 -65.55 -28.89 29.51
CA ARG A 878 -66.24 -29.69 30.54
C ARG A 878 -67.48 -30.43 29.95
N ASP A 879 -68.31 -29.77 29.17
CA ASP A 879 -69.44 -30.42 28.47
C ASP A 879 -68.92 -31.41 27.44
N PHE A 880 -67.81 -31.12 26.69
CA PHE A 880 -67.19 -32.07 25.81
C PHE A 880 -66.68 -33.32 26.52
N SER A 881 -65.97 -33.20 27.65
CA SER A 881 -65.48 -34.29 28.46
C SER A 881 -66.63 -35.19 28.97
N ARG A 882 -67.76 -34.57 29.35
CA ARG A 882 -68.95 -35.28 29.83
C ARG A 882 -69.64 -36.01 28.67
N ASP A 883 -69.88 -35.36 27.53
CA ASP A 883 -70.62 -35.99 26.41
C ASP A 883 -69.71 -36.92 25.60
N ALA A 884 -68.43 -36.76 25.55
CA ALA A 884 -67.43 -37.64 24.98
C ALA A 884 -67.28 -38.93 25.81
N SER A 885 -67.45 -38.88 27.15
CA SER A 885 -67.46 -40.08 28.01
C SER A 885 -68.67 -40.93 27.81
N MET A 886 -69.73 -40.46 27.15
CA MET A 886 -70.93 -41.20 26.79
C MET A 886 -70.88 -41.76 25.33
N ALA A 887 -69.98 -41.25 24.46
CA ALA A 887 -69.77 -41.73 23.13
C ALA A 887 -68.69 -42.84 23.18
N ASN A 888 -69.06 -44.08 22.97
CA ASN A 888 -68.19 -45.29 23.09
C ASN A 888 -66.87 -45.25 22.24
N GLY A 889 -66.24 -44.18 22.06
CA GLY A 889 -64.89 -44.05 21.38
C GLY A 889 -64.93 -44.16 19.87
N GLU A 890 -66.09 -44.06 19.19
CA GLU A 890 -66.18 -43.99 17.75
C GLU A 890 -65.96 -42.57 17.24
N GLU A 891 -65.07 -42.40 16.33
CA GLU A 891 -64.63 -41.08 15.74
C GLU A 891 -65.82 -40.26 15.18
N GLU A 892 -66.76 -40.95 14.55
CA GLU A 892 -68.02 -40.37 13.99
C GLU A 892 -69.00 -39.85 15.02
N GLU A 893 -69.10 -40.49 16.19
CA GLU A 893 -69.88 -39.99 17.29
C GLU A 893 -69.22 -38.81 18.07
N MET A 894 -67.94 -38.83 18.18
CA MET A 894 -67.16 -37.74 18.74
C MET A 894 -67.26 -36.48 17.87
N LEU A 895 -67.26 -36.58 16.55
CA LEU A 895 -67.44 -35.48 15.63
C LEU A 895 -68.85 -34.84 15.79
N LYS A 896 -69.90 -35.66 15.92
CA LYS A 896 -71.27 -35.16 16.17
C LYS A 896 -71.45 -34.49 17.54
N VAL A 897 -70.70 -34.92 18.54
CA VAL A 897 -70.65 -34.25 19.84
C VAL A 897 -70.01 -32.87 19.71
N VAL A 898 -68.85 -32.77 18.96
CA VAL A 898 -68.16 -31.49 18.71
C VAL A 898 -69.08 -30.51 17.96
N GLU A 899 -69.75 -30.99 16.88
CA GLU A 899 -70.65 -30.16 16.06
C GLU A 899 -71.81 -29.63 16.89
N ARG A 900 -72.49 -30.48 17.75
CA ARG A 900 -73.55 -30.10 18.61
C ARG A 900 -73.12 -29.08 19.70
N LEU A 901 -71.92 -29.25 20.28
CA LEU A 901 -71.36 -28.31 21.25
C LEU A 901 -70.98 -27.00 20.58
N ARG A 902 -70.45 -27.06 19.36
CA ARG A 902 -70.13 -25.86 18.55
C ARG A 902 -71.37 -25.05 18.28
N GLU A 903 -72.49 -25.66 17.88
CA GLU A 903 -73.80 -24.96 17.73
C GLU A 903 -74.32 -24.39 19.05
N LYS A 904 -74.20 -25.13 20.16
CA LYS A 904 -74.61 -24.66 21.49
C LYS A 904 -73.88 -23.42 21.96
N TYR A 905 -72.55 -23.36 21.76
CA TYR A 905 -71.71 -22.24 22.23
C TYR A 905 -71.44 -21.18 21.15
N GLN A 906 -71.97 -21.33 19.95
CA GLN A 906 -71.74 -20.44 18.80
C GLN A 906 -72.04 -18.99 19.11
N THR A 907 -73.11 -18.68 19.83
CA THR A 907 -73.52 -17.34 20.18
C THR A 907 -72.58 -16.70 21.21
N GLU A 908 -72.08 -17.50 22.15
CA GLU A 908 -71.15 -17.07 23.20
C GLU A 908 -69.72 -16.87 22.64
N ILE A 909 -69.29 -17.77 21.73
CA ILE A 909 -68.00 -17.69 21.04
C ILE A 909 -67.96 -16.47 20.13
N HIS A 910 -69.01 -16.20 19.33
CA HIS A 910 -69.05 -15.04 18.48
C HIS A 910 -69.21 -13.73 19.22
N GLY A 911 -69.77 -13.77 20.42
CA GLY A 911 -69.97 -12.59 21.32
C GLY A 911 -68.71 -12.18 22.04
N ASN A 912 -67.70 -13.03 22.21
CA ASN A 912 -66.45 -12.76 22.90
C ASN A 912 -65.33 -12.55 21.90
N ILE A 913 -64.78 -11.31 21.86
CA ILE A 913 -63.72 -10.88 20.91
C ILE A 913 -62.43 -11.65 21.13
N TYR A 914 -62.12 -12.01 22.38
CA TYR A 914 -60.89 -12.78 22.73
C TYR A 914 -60.91 -14.17 22.11
N ILE A 915 -62.02 -14.93 22.24
CA ILE A 915 -62.12 -16.27 21.65
C ILE A 915 -62.16 -16.24 20.13
N ARG A 916 -62.84 -15.23 19.57
CA ARG A 916 -62.94 -15.10 18.11
C ARG A 916 -61.58 -14.87 17.47
N ASP A 917 -60.76 -13.99 18.05
CA ASP A 917 -59.44 -13.74 17.52
C ASP A 917 -58.46 -14.93 17.68
N MET A 918 -58.57 -15.66 18.83
CA MET A 918 -57.87 -16.94 19.02
C MET A 918 -58.19 -18.00 17.96
N LEU A 919 -59.47 -18.05 17.55
CA LEU A 919 -59.90 -19.02 16.52
C LEU A 919 -59.53 -18.62 15.09
N VAL A 920 -59.11 -17.38 14.86
CA VAL A 920 -58.57 -16.89 13.56
C VAL A 920 -57.05 -17.12 13.47
N GLU A 921 -56.37 -17.19 14.61
CA GLU A 921 -54.93 -17.47 14.66
C GLU A 921 -54.61 -18.97 14.66
N LEU A 922 -55.57 -19.87 14.89
CA LEU A 922 -55.50 -21.32 14.72
C LEU A 922 -56.00 -21.74 13.32
#